data_5093050b097174d97ba068fc8bf2a1af
#
_entry.id   5093050b097174d97ba068fc8bf2a1af
#
_cell.length_a   1.000
_cell.length_b   1.000
_cell.length_c   1.000
_cell.angle_alpha   90.00
_cell.angle_beta   90.00
_cell.angle_gamma   90.00
#
_symmetry.space_group_name_H-M   'P 1'
#
loop_
_entity.id
_entity.type
_entity.pdbx_description
1 polymer ?
#
loop_
_entity_poly.entity_id
_entity_poly.type
_entity_poly.pdbx_seq_one_letter_code
_entity_poly.pdbx_strand_id
1 'polypeptide(L)'
;YGYDGRVCFEILQEDISEYSRAADFLNIRGVSAILLQHEFGIYGGADGSHVLTIMRESRMPVITTLHTILSEPSSHQREVFEEIVRLSDRLVVMSQRSVDVLLHTYGVPQFKIALIPHGIPDLPFVDPSFYKEQFGVEGRKVMLTFGLLSPAKGIEYAIEALPEIVKRHPELVYIVLGATHPNVKKESGEEYRNRLHQKAEDLGVLEHVIFENRFVELEELCEFLCAADLYLTPYLGQQQVVSGTLAYALGAGNAVISTPYSYAEEMLADGRGRLVPFRDSAAIAKETCWLLDHETDTQAIRKQAYLFTRDMIWRSVARQYLQLCAEVLSERSEHPKPLPKRSVQSSALQHAMPELKLDYLMAMTDDTGVLQHARYTIPNRSQGYCTDDNARALIVALQAYQLKKEPEFLRLIHTYLSFLDHAYNRETRRFRNFMSYDRRWLEDIGSEDSHARALWGLGYAVVLGPTTSVRAAAVNLYEMALEETVGFDFPRSWAFTLVGVHAYLRRFSGDSEARRIRETLALKLFDKFEENSGDDWPWPENCLTYANGKLPHALLLSGQSMQRGDLIETGLRSLEWLLQAQTGRDGVFSPIGNRGWFKRGGQKSSFDQQPIEAHALVDACLEARNVTGDERWVREARRCFNWFLGKNDLEEPLYDYQTGGCRDGLSAEGVNQNEGAESTLAWLLSLLALKSLQPAPEESQISEAVAPPV
;
A
#
# COMPACT_ATOMS: atom_id res chain seq x y z
N TYR A 1 5.85 -28.61 11.95
CA TYR A 1 7.11 -28.24 11.32
C TYR A 1 7.61 -26.95 11.99
N GLY A 2 8.87 -26.95 12.46
CA GLY A 2 9.51 -25.71 12.91
C GLY A 2 10.06 -25.00 11.68
N TYR A 3 9.44 -23.89 11.29
CA TYR A 3 9.94 -23.06 10.21
C TYR A 3 11.10 -22.16 10.67
N ASP A 4 11.95 -21.76 9.75
CA ASP A 4 12.94 -20.70 9.94
C ASP A 4 12.24 -19.41 10.44
N GLY A 5 12.88 -18.63 11.28
CA GLY A 5 12.36 -17.36 11.81
C GLY A 5 11.99 -16.30 10.76
N ARG A 6 12.25 -16.56 9.48
CA ARG A 6 11.77 -15.75 8.33
C ARG A 6 10.30 -16.01 8.00
N VAL A 7 9.73 -17.16 8.40
CA VAL A 7 8.30 -17.44 8.25
C VAL A 7 7.56 -16.75 9.39
N CYS A 8 6.81 -15.70 9.05
CA CYS A 8 6.11 -14.86 10.01
C CYS A 8 4.61 -15.16 10.14
N PHE A 9 4.03 -15.88 9.17
CA PHE A 9 2.62 -16.22 9.15
C PHE A 9 2.41 -17.52 8.36
N GLU A 10 1.60 -18.44 8.87
CA GLU A 10 1.20 -19.68 8.23
C GLU A 10 -0.27 -19.63 7.88
N ILE A 11 -0.65 -20.17 6.72
CA ILE A 11 -2.04 -20.21 6.23
C ILE A 11 -2.49 -21.65 6.15
N LEU A 12 -3.56 -21.99 6.84
CA LEU A 12 -4.22 -23.29 6.65
C LEU A 12 -4.91 -23.31 5.29
N GLN A 13 -4.47 -24.20 4.42
CA GLN A 13 -4.83 -24.24 3.00
C GLN A 13 -6.34 -24.15 2.75
N GLU A 14 -7.16 -24.91 3.50
CA GLU A 14 -8.60 -25.00 3.26
C GLU A 14 -9.45 -24.00 4.10
N ASP A 15 -8.84 -23.20 4.97
CA ASP A 15 -9.56 -22.21 5.77
C ASP A 15 -9.48 -20.82 5.15
N ILE A 16 -10.52 -20.40 4.43
CA ILE A 16 -10.59 -19.09 3.77
C ILE A 16 -10.41 -17.92 4.76
N SER A 17 -10.76 -18.08 6.04
CA SER A 17 -10.59 -17.02 7.04
C SER A 17 -9.13 -16.73 7.34
N GLU A 18 -8.24 -17.70 7.17
CA GLU A 18 -6.80 -17.53 7.34
C GLU A 18 -6.20 -16.65 6.22
N TYR A 19 -6.77 -16.71 5.01
CA TYR A 19 -6.34 -15.83 3.90
C TYR A 19 -6.69 -14.37 4.17
N SER A 20 -7.86 -14.10 4.78
CA SER A 20 -8.25 -12.76 5.22
C SER A 20 -7.34 -12.26 6.36
N ARG A 21 -7.01 -13.13 7.35
CA ARG A 21 -6.06 -12.80 8.42
C ARG A 21 -4.66 -12.56 7.88
N ALA A 22 -4.23 -13.29 6.85
CA ALA A 22 -2.95 -13.06 6.20
C ALA A 22 -2.90 -11.69 5.52
N ALA A 23 -3.98 -11.28 4.83
CA ALA A 23 -4.09 -9.96 4.24
C ALA A 23 -4.06 -8.86 5.32
N ASP A 24 -4.79 -9.02 6.42
CA ASP A 24 -4.74 -8.10 7.56
C ASP A 24 -3.33 -8.02 8.17
N PHE A 25 -2.66 -9.16 8.33
CA PHE A 25 -1.28 -9.21 8.83
C PHE A 25 -0.31 -8.43 7.94
N LEU A 26 -0.39 -8.62 6.62
CA LEU A 26 0.43 -7.90 5.63
C LEU A 26 0.15 -6.39 5.67
N ASN A 27 -1.12 -6.00 5.72
CA ASN A 27 -1.55 -4.62 5.80
C ASN A 27 -1.04 -3.92 7.07
N ILE A 28 -1.10 -4.60 8.23
CA ILE A 28 -0.61 -4.10 9.52
C ILE A 28 0.91 -3.97 9.54
N ARG A 29 1.62 -4.91 8.93
CA ARG A 29 3.10 -4.88 8.83
C ARG A 29 3.61 -3.79 7.89
N GLY A 30 2.76 -3.26 7.02
CA GLY A 30 3.12 -2.21 6.06
C GLY A 30 4.20 -2.64 5.09
N VAL A 31 4.10 -3.88 4.56
CA VAL A 31 5.02 -4.37 3.52
C VAL A 31 4.86 -3.55 2.24
N SER A 32 5.95 -3.32 1.51
CA SER A 32 5.92 -2.47 0.32
C SER A 32 5.28 -3.14 -0.90
N ALA A 33 5.47 -4.46 -1.07
CA ALA A 33 4.91 -5.24 -2.17
C ALA A 33 4.74 -6.70 -1.77
N ILE A 34 3.83 -7.41 -2.44
CA ILE A 34 3.63 -8.86 -2.31
C ILE A 34 4.21 -9.55 -3.54
N LEU A 35 5.12 -10.52 -3.32
CA LEU A 35 5.59 -11.43 -4.33
C LEU A 35 4.82 -12.76 -4.19
N LEU A 36 3.73 -12.90 -4.93
CA LEU A 36 2.87 -14.07 -4.89
C LEU A 36 3.43 -15.17 -5.80
N GLN A 37 3.61 -16.39 -5.27
CA GLN A 37 3.97 -17.58 -6.05
C GLN A 37 2.69 -18.36 -6.36
N HIS A 38 2.27 -18.42 -7.61
CA HIS A 38 1.03 -19.06 -8.01
C HIS A 38 1.23 -20.41 -8.66
N GLU A 39 0.56 -21.40 -8.10
CA GLU A 39 0.33 -22.73 -8.65
C GLU A 39 -1.07 -23.19 -8.24
N PHE A 40 -1.86 -23.78 -9.16
CA PHE A 40 -3.26 -24.16 -8.88
C PHE A 40 -3.44 -25.09 -7.68
N GLY A 41 -2.46 -25.93 -7.36
CA GLY A 41 -2.56 -26.94 -6.32
C GLY A 41 -2.06 -26.52 -4.92
N ILE A 42 -1.54 -25.28 -4.73
CA ILE A 42 -0.96 -24.89 -3.44
C ILE A 42 -1.89 -24.06 -2.56
N TYR A 43 -2.95 -23.50 -3.11
CA TYR A 43 -3.95 -22.74 -2.37
C TYR A 43 -5.25 -23.52 -2.23
N GLY A 44 -6.01 -23.24 -1.16
CA GLY A 44 -7.31 -23.87 -0.90
C GLY A 44 -8.42 -23.35 -1.80
N GLY A 45 -9.57 -24.02 -1.69
CA GLY A 45 -10.72 -23.76 -2.54
C GLY A 45 -10.58 -24.39 -3.93
N ALA A 46 -11.65 -24.37 -4.71
CA ALA A 46 -11.62 -24.89 -6.07
C ALA A 46 -10.57 -24.14 -6.90
N ASP A 47 -9.66 -24.87 -7.55
CA ASP A 47 -8.57 -24.35 -8.36
C ASP A 47 -7.73 -23.26 -7.67
N GLY A 48 -7.58 -23.33 -6.34
CA GLY A 48 -6.76 -22.37 -5.57
C GLY A 48 -7.42 -21.02 -5.33
N SER A 49 -8.73 -20.90 -5.48
CA SER A 49 -9.46 -19.61 -5.46
C SER A 49 -9.36 -18.83 -4.15
N HIS A 50 -8.98 -19.46 -3.02
CA HIS A 50 -8.83 -18.77 -1.73
C HIS A 50 -7.75 -17.67 -1.76
N VAL A 51 -6.72 -17.81 -2.63
CA VAL A 51 -5.67 -16.79 -2.79
C VAL A 51 -6.22 -15.42 -3.22
N LEU A 52 -7.34 -15.40 -3.94
CA LEU A 52 -8.00 -14.18 -4.37
C LEU A 52 -8.41 -13.28 -3.19
N THR A 53 -8.67 -13.88 -2.02
CA THR A 53 -8.97 -13.12 -0.79
C THR A 53 -7.79 -12.26 -0.36
N ILE A 54 -6.57 -12.83 -0.32
CA ILE A 54 -5.35 -12.04 -0.03
C ILE A 54 -5.19 -10.92 -1.05
N MET A 55 -5.32 -11.23 -2.34
CA MET A 55 -5.09 -10.26 -3.42
C MET A 55 -6.12 -9.11 -3.41
N ARG A 56 -7.37 -9.39 -3.01
CA ARG A 56 -8.45 -8.39 -2.93
C ARG A 56 -8.36 -7.51 -1.69
N GLU A 57 -7.89 -8.06 -0.57
CA GLU A 57 -7.87 -7.37 0.71
C GLU A 57 -6.52 -6.69 1.01
N SER A 58 -5.48 -7.00 0.24
CA SER A 58 -4.16 -6.38 0.38
C SER A 58 -4.10 -5.01 -0.28
N ARG A 59 -3.44 -4.07 0.41
CA ARG A 59 -3.33 -2.66 -0.02
C ARG A 59 -2.11 -2.38 -0.88
N MET A 60 -1.06 -3.18 -0.71
CA MET A 60 0.19 -3.05 -1.45
C MET A 60 0.07 -3.71 -2.83
N PRO A 61 0.93 -3.32 -3.79
CA PRO A 61 0.96 -3.96 -5.10
C PRO A 61 1.32 -5.44 -5.02
N VAL A 62 0.73 -6.23 -5.92
CA VAL A 62 0.92 -7.68 -6.02
C VAL A 62 1.63 -8.01 -7.33
N ILE A 63 2.81 -8.64 -7.22
CA ILE A 63 3.57 -9.19 -8.34
C ILE A 63 3.43 -10.71 -8.27
N THR A 64 2.76 -11.30 -9.25
CA THR A 64 2.47 -12.75 -9.25
C THR A 64 3.40 -13.51 -10.17
N THR A 65 4.14 -14.46 -9.63
CA THR A 65 4.94 -15.42 -10.40
C THR A 65 4.07 -16.63 -10.75
N LEU A 66 3.91 -16.91 -12.03
CA LEU A 66 3.09 -18.01 -12.55
C LEU A 66 3.96 -19.23 -12.83
N HIS A 67 3.78 -20.31 -12.06
CA HIS A 67 4.49 -21.58 -12.25
C HIS A 67 3.81 -22.48 -13.27
N THR A 68 2.48 -22.36 -13.38
CA THR A 68 1.68 -23.08 -14.39
C THR A 68 0.76 -22.11 -15.13
N ILE A 69 0.75 -22.20 -16.46
CA ILE A 69 -0.16 -21.46 -17.33
C ILE A 69 -0.77 -22.48 -18.28
N LEU A 70 -2.08 -22.68 -18.17
CA LEU A 70 -2.80 -23.65 -18.96
C LEU A 70 -3.25 -23.04 -20.30
N SER A 71 -2.91 -23.68 -21.43
CA SER A 71 -3.40 -23.26 -22.74
C SER A 71 -4.89 -23.64 -22.94
N GLU A 72 -5.34 -24.67 -22.25
CA GLU A 72 -6.71 -25.20 -22.28
C GLU A 72 -7.25 -25.39 -20.85
N PRO A 73 -7.53 -24.28 -20.12
CA PRO A 73 -8.07 -24.38 -18.76
C PRO A 73 -9.55 -24.78 -18.77
N SER A 74 -10.02 -25.39 -17.69
CA SER A 74 -11.45 -25.49 -17.42
C SER A 74 -12.09 -24.10 -17.28
N SER A 75 -13.41 -24.00 -17.34
CA SER A 75 -14.11 -22.70 -17.17
C SER A 75 -13.78 -22.06 -15.83
N HIS A 76 -13.78 -22.82 -14.75
CA HIS A 76 -13.47 -22.32 -13.41
C HIS A 76 -11.97 -21.95 -13.24
N GLN A 77 -11.06 -22.76 -13.78
CA GLN A 77 -9.63 -22.41 -13.81
C GLN A 77 -9.39 -21.09 -14.56
N ARG A 78 -10.09 -20.87 -15.67
CA ARG A 78 -10.03 -19.63 -16.43
C ARG A 78 -10.51 -18.45 -15.60
N GLU A 79 -11.65 -18.58 -14.94
CA GLU A 79 -12.21 -17.50 -14.09
C GLU A 79 -11.25 -17.11 -12.96
N VAL A 80 -10.71 -18.10 -12.24
CA VAL A 80 -9.72 -17.85 -11.16
C VAL A 80 -8.47 -17.18 -11.72
N PHE A 81 -7.95 -17.69 -12.83
CA PHE A 81 -6.74 -17.17 -13.45
C PHE A 81 -6.92 -15.74 -13.99
N GLU A 82 -8.01 -15.45 -14.68
CA GLU A 82 -8.33 -14.08 -15.16
C GLU A 82 -8.46 -13.09 -14.01
N GLU A 83 -9.01 -13.52 -12.88
CA GLU A 83 -9.09 -12.67 -11.69
C GLU A 83 -7.70 -12.43 -11.06
N ILE A 84 -6.82 -13.45 -11.01
CA ILE A 84 -5.42 -13.29 -10.61
C ILE A 84 -4.72 -12.30 -11.55
N VAL A 85 -4.90 -12.44 -12.85
CA VAL A 85 -4.36 -11.50 -13.85
C VAL A 85 -4.86 -10.09 -13.60
N ARG A 86 -6.14 -9.91 -13.30
CA ARG A 86 -6.75 -8.61 -13.04
C ARG A 86 -6.16 -7.94 -11.79
N LEU A 87 -6.04 -8.71 -10.70
CA LEU A 87 -5.61 -8.22 -9.39
C LEU A 87 -4.09 -7.98 -9.29
N SER A 88 -3.28 -8.67 -10.10
CA SER A 88 -1.82 -8.49 -10.12
C SER A 88 -1.42 -7.18 -10.80
N ASP A 89 -0.42 -6.50 -10.25
CA ASP A 89 0.22 -5.32 -10.88
C ASP A 89 1.18 -5.76 -11.98
N ARG A 90 1.91 -6.86 -11.76
CA ARG A 90 2.76 -7.53 -12.76
C ARG A 90 2.62 -9.04 -12.65
N LEU A 91 2.81 -9.69 -13.77
CA LEU A 91 2.90 -11.15 -13.89
C LEU A 91 4.32 -11.53 -14.28
N VAL A 92 4.96 -12.37 -13.49
CA VAL A 92 6.27 -12.91 -13.80
C VAL A 92 6.09 -14.31 -14.38
N VAL A 93 6.73 -14.56 -15.52
CA VAL A 93 6.80 -15.86 -16.18
C VAL A 93 8.25 -16.22 -16.47
N MET A 94 8.53 -17.51 -16.62
CA MET A 94 9.89 -18.05 -16.66
C MET A 94 10.30 -18.58 -18.04
N SER A 95 9.44 -18.46 -19.05
CA SER A 95 9.71 -18.88 -20.43
C SER A 95 9.04 -17.95 -21.44
N GLN A 96 9.62 -17.83 -22.63
CA GLN A 96 9.02 -17.05 -23.71
C GLN A 96 7.68 -17.67 -24.15
N ARG A 97 7.58 -18.99 -24.11
CA ARG A 97 6.32 -19.69 -24.39
C ARG A 97 5.20 -19.26 -23.44
N SER A 98 5.52 -19.04 -22.16
CA SER A 98 4.56 -18.51 -21.19
C SER A 98 4.09 -17.10 -21.54
N VAL A 99 5.00 -16.24 -22.03
CA VAL A 99 4.64 -14.90 -22.54
C VAL A 99 3.65 -15.03 -23.70
N ASP A 100 3.93 -15.91 -24.65
CA ASP A 100 3.07 -16.10 -25.82
C ASP A 100 1.66 -16.59 -25.44
N VAL A 101 1.55 -17.50 -24.48
CA VAL A 101 0.25 -17.98 -23.98
C VAL A 101 -0.52 -16.85 -23.29
N LEU A 102 0.14 -16.03 -22.45
CA LEU A 102 -0.51 -14.89 -21.81
C LEU A 102 -1.04 -13.86 -22.81
N LEU A 103 -0.23 -13.55 -23.83
CA LEU A 103 -0.61 -12.60 -24.88
C LEU A 103 -1.77 -13.11 -25.74
N HIS A 104 -1.66 -14.34 -26.24
CA HIS A 104 -2.57 -14.83 -27.29
C HIS A 104 -3.79 -15.57 -26.75
N THR A 105 -3.67 -16.29 -25.63
CA THR A 105 -4.79 -17.08 -25.05
C THR A 105 -5.59 -16.26 -24.04
N TYR A 106 -4.91 -15.43 -23.23
CA TYR A 106 -5.55 -14.64 -22.18
C TYR A 106 -5.65 -13.13 -22.46
N GLY A 107 -5.04 -12.65 -23.55
CA GLY A 107 -5.10 -11.24 -23.95
C GLY A 107 -4.44 -10.28 -22.95
N VAL A 108 -3.48 -10.77 -22.17
CA VAL A 108 -2.77 -9.95 -21.16
C VAL A 108 -1.91 -8.92 -21.87
N PRO A 109 -1.99 -7.62 -21.52
CA PRO A 109 -1.16 -6.59 -22.13
C PRO A 109 0.34 -6.83 -21.86
N GLN A 110 1.19 -6.59 -22.84
CA GLN A 110 2.64 -6.82 -22.78
C GLN A 110 3.30 -6.13 -21.58
N PHE A 111 2.89 -4.89 -21.26
CA PHE A 111 3.46 -4.13 -20.14
C PHE A 111 3.22 -4.76 -18.77
N LYS A 112 2.24 -5.66 -18.67
CA LYS A 112 1.92 -6.38 -17.42
C LYS A 112 2.75 -7.65 -17.24
N ILE A 113 3.47 -8.10 -18.26
CA ILE A 113 4.23 -9.35 -18.28
C ILE A 113 5.72 -9.04 -18.12
N ALA A 114 6.37 -9.69 -17.17
CA ALA A 114 7.82 -9.68 -16.98
C ALA A 114 8.37 -11.10 -17.18
N LEU A 115 9.36 -11.24 -18.05
CA LEU A 115 10.09 -12.50 -18.24
C LEU A 115 11.29 -12.51 -17.33
N ILE A 116 11.23 -13.30 -16.24
CA ILE A 116 12.33 -13.53 -15.30
C ILE A 116 12.57 -15.03 -15.25
N PRO A 117 13.73 -15.53 -15.64
CA PRO A 117 13.97 -16.96 -15.75
C PRO A 117 13.94 -17.66 -14.38
N HIS A 118 13.76 -18.99 -14.39
CA HIS A 118 13.85 -19.79 -13.17
C HIS A 118 15.23 -19.67 -12.55
N GLY A 119 15.31 -19.36 -11.23
CA GLY A 119 16.56 -19.23 -10.51
C GLY A 119 17.30 -20.58 -10.38
N ILE A 120 18.62 -20.56 -10.46
CA ILE A 120 19.48 -21.71 -10.30
C ILE A 120 20.59 -21.44 -9.29
N PRO A 121 21.17 -22.46 -8.64
CA PRO A 121 22.38 -22.32 -7.85
C PRO A 121 23.56 -21.84 -8.71
N ASP A 122 24.46 -21.08 -8.10
CA ASP A 122 25.71 -20.66 -8.75
C ASP A 122 26.77 -21.73 -8.54
N LEU A 123 26.86 -22.68 -9.48
CA LEU A 123 27.76 -23.81 -9.43
C LEU A 123 28.98 -23.58 -10.34
N PRO A 124 30.15 -24.07 -9.98
CA PRO A 124 31.30 -24.05 -10.86
C PRO A 124 31.15 -25.05 -12.01
N PHE A 125 31.70 -24.73 -13.18
CA PHE A 125 31.81 -25.68 -14.27
C PHE A 125 32.99 -26.61 -14.02
N VAL A 126 32.71 -27.85 -13.59
CA VAL A 126 33.73 -28.81 -13.16
C VAL A 126 33.63 -30.11 -13.95
N ASP A 127 34.72 -30.91 -13.88
CA ASP A 127 34.69 -32.29 -14.34
C ASP A 127 33.85 -33.15 -13.38
N PRO A 128 32.87 -33.95 -13.87
CA PRO A 128 32.02 -34.78 -13.01
C PRO A 128 32.79 -35.75 -12.11
N SER A 129 33.95 -36.23 -12.53
CA SER A 129 34.75 -37.16 -11.76
C SER A 129 35.16 -36.61 -10.36
N PHE A 130 35.17 -35.29 -10.20
CA PHE A 130 35.53 -34.66 -8.92
C PHE A 130 34.55 -34.98 -7.78
N TYR A 131 33.28 -35.22 -8.09
CA TYR A 131 32.22 -35.46 -7.08
C TYR A 131 31.79 -36.93 -7.00
N LYS A 132 32.26 -37.84 -7.87
CA LYS A 132 31.77 -39.21 -7.99
C LYS A 132 32.12 -40.11 -6.80
N GLU A 133 33.27 -39.90 -6.15
CA GLU A 133 33.76 -40.73 -5.03
C GLU A 133 32.73 -40.76 -3.88
N GLN A 134 32.18 -39.60 -3.53
CA GLN A 134 31.25 -39.49 -2.41
C GLN A 134 29.90 -40.24 -2.62
N PHE A 135 29.55 -40.55 -3.89
CA PHE A 135 28.36 -41.32 -4.23
C PHE A 135 28.67 -42.78 -4.59
N GLY A 136 29.91 -43.22 -4.42
CA GLY A 136 30.34 -44.59 -4.74
C GLY A 136 30.27 -44.96 -6.22
N VAL A 137 30.36 -43.96 -7.11
CA VAL A 137 30.31 -44.13 -8.56
C VAL A 137 31.59 -43.70 -9.26
N GLU A 138 32.72 -43.77 -8.56
CA GLU A 138 34.04 -43.48 -9.12
C GLU A 138 34.32 -44.37 -10.32
N GLY A 139 34.84 -43.80 -11.40
CA GLY A 139 35.11 -44.51 -12.65
C GLY A 139 33.89 -44.87 -13.49
N ARG A 140 32.67 -44.58 -13.00
CA ARG A 140 31.42 -44.82 -13.74
C ARG A 140 31.04 -43.58 -14.57
N LYS A 141 30.27 -43.79 -15.64
CA LYS A 141 29.50 -42.72 -16.33
C LYS A 141 28.16 -42.59 -15.65
N VAL A 142 27.82 -41.39 -15.18
CA VAL A 142 26.60 -41.15 -14.41
C VAL A 142 25.54 -40.46 -15.26
N MET A 143 24.41 -41.11 -15.45
CA MET A 143 23.18 -40.48 -15.94
C MET A 143 22.25 -40.22 -14.75
N LEU A 144 21.67 -39.02 -14.64
CA LEU A 144 20.87 -38.59 -13.49
C LEU A 144 19.49 -38.13 -13.93
N THR A 145 18.47 -38.54 -13.18
CA THR A 145 17.15 -37.88 -13.14
C THR A 145 16.81 -37.56 -11.69
N PHE A 146 16.40 -36.35 -11.39
CA PHE A 146 15.98 -35.99 -10.04
C PHE A 146 14.60 -35.32 -9.98
N GLY A 147 13.97 -35.40 -8.83
CA GLY A 147 12.70 -34.77 -8.50
C GLY A 147 11.69 -35.75 -7.91
N LEU A 148 10.49 -35.25 -7.55
CA LEU A 148 9.43 -36.10 -7.01
C LEU A 148 8.94 -37.09 -8.06
N LEU A 149 8.99 -38.38 -7.72
CA LEU A 149 8.66 -39.47 -8.66
C LEU A 149 7.16 -39.59 -8.90
N SER A 150 6.80 -39.60 -10.15
CA SER A 150 5.42 -39.85 -10.62
C SER A 150 5.41 -40.45 -12.02
N PRO A 151 4.32 -41.09 -12.45
CA PRO A 151 4.22 -41.64 -13.83
C PRO A 151 4.44 -40.59 -14.92
N ALA A 152 4.12 -39.31 -14.65
CA ALA A 152 4.35 -38.20 -15.59
C ALA A 152 5.85 -37.97 -15.90
N LYS A 153 6.76 -38.52 -15.10
CA LYS A 153 8.22 -38.37 -15.28
C LYS A 153 8.79 -39.32 -16.33
N GLY A 154 8.03 -40.39 -16.74
CA GLY A 154 8.44 -41.27 -17.81
C GLY A 154 9.72 -42.08 -17.57
N ILE A 155 10.10 -42.32 -16.29
CA ILE A 155 11.36 -42.99 -15.91
C ILE A 155 11.43 -44.41 -16.45
N GLU A 156 10.27 -45.06 -16.63
CA GLU A 156 10.16 -46.38 -17.26
C GLU A 156 10.83 -46.44 -18.62
N TYR A 157 10.76 -45.40 -19.46
CA TYR A 157 11.38 -45.35 -20.78
C TYR A 157 12.91 -45.16 -20.69
N ALA A 158 13.39 -44.52 -19.65
CA ALA A 158 14.83 -44.46 -19.37
C ALA A 158 15.38 -45.83 -19.00
N ILE A 159 14.68 -46.58 -18.14
CA ILE A 159 15.07 -47.93 -17.74
C ILE A 159 15.00 -48.88 -18.94
N GLU A 160 13.99 -48.78 -19.82
CA GLU A 160 13.87 -49.55 -21.06
C GLU A 160 15.02 -49.27 -22.04
N ALA A 161 15.65 -48.13 -22.00
CA ALA A 161 16.79 -47.79 -22.85
C ALA A 161 18.10 -48.42 -22.36
N LEU A 162 18.22 -48.75 -21.05
CA LEU A 162 19.49 -49.20 -20.44
C LEU A 162 20.07 -50.47 -21.07
N PRO A 163 19.33 -51.55 -21.43
CA PRO A 163 19.94 -52.74 -22.02
C PRO A 163 20.81 -52.47 -23.25
N GLU A 164 20.40 -51.53 -24.10
CA GLU A 164 21.13 -51.13 -25.30
C GLU A 164 22.34 -50.27 -24.93
N ILE A 165 22.17 -49.35 -23.94
CA ILE A 165 23.23 -48.45 -23.51
C ILE A 165 24.33 -49.21 -22.80
N VAL A 166 24.02 -50.07 -21.82
CA VAL A 166 25.04 -50.81 -21.01
C VAL A 166 25.77 -51.86 -21.83
N LYS A 167 25.18 -52.38 -22.88
CA LYS A 167 25.89 -53.26 -23.84
C LYS A 167 27.06 -52.55 -24.49
N ARG A 168 26.99 -51.26 -24.72
CA ARG A 168 28.03 -50.43 -25.33
C ARG A 168 28.90 -49.69 -24.29
N HIS A 169 28.28 -49.26 -23.19
CA HIS A 169 28.86 -48.53 -22.09
C HIS A 169 28.59 -49.24 -20.75
N PRO A 170 29.25 -50.34 -20.45
CA PRO A 170 29.03 -51.13 -19.23
C PRO A 170 29.43 -50.37 -17.96
N GLU A 171 30.14 -49.28 -18.06
CA GLU A 171 30.47 -48.40 -16.97
C GLU A 171 29.32 -47.43 -16.61
N LEU A 172 28.25 -47.35 -17.38
CA LEU A 172 27.12 -46.44 -17.09
C LEU A 172 26.34 -46.89 -15.85
N VAL A 173 25.95 -45.93 -15.05
CA VAL A 173 24.98 -46.06 -13.96
C VAL A 173 23.94 -44.96 -14.08
N TYR A 174 22.65 -45.35 -13.90
CA TYR A 174 21.53 -44.43 -13.89
C TYR A 174 21.07 -44.18 -12.45
N ILE A 175 21.17 -42.92 -11.97
CA ILE A 175 20.73 -42.52 -10.64
C ILE A 175 19.34 -41.89 -10.78
N VAL A 176 18.35 -42.49 -10.06
CA VAL A 176 16.98 -41.97 -9.92
C VAL A 176 16.83 -41.38 -8.52
N LEU A 177 16.98 -40.07 -8.42
CA LEU A 177 17.03 -39.33 -7.16
C LEU A 177 15.70 -38.67 -6.83
N GLY A 178 15.08 -39.04 -5.70
CA GLY A 178 13.93 -38.37 -5.14
C GLY A 178 12.87 -39.31 -4.55
N ALA A 179 12.08 -38.77 -3.64
CA ALA A 179 10.93 -39.43 -3.02
C ALA A 179 9.74 -39.49 -3.97
N THR A 180 8.80 -40.41 -3.73
CA THR A 180 7.52 -40.46 -4.45
C THR A 180 6.69 -39.22 -4.19
N HIS A 181 6.10 -38.67 -5.25
CA HIS A 181 5.27 -37.45 -5.16
C HIS A 181 4.14 -37.63 -4.11
N PRO A 182 3.90 -36.66 -3.20
CA PRO A 182 2.95 -36.81 -2.10
C PRO A 182 1.54 -37.26 -2.55
N ASN A 183 1.03 -36.70 -3.64
CA ASN A 183 -0.29 -37.09 -4.17
C ASN A 183 -0.29 -38.54 -4.69
N VAL A 184 0.75 -38.92 -5.42
CA VAL A 184 0.91 -40.33 -5.90
C VAL A 184 1.03 -41.28 -4.70
N LYS A 185 1.77 -40.86 -3.66
CA LYS A 185 1.93 -41.64 -2.42
C LYS A 185 0.60 -41.80 -1.68
N LYS A 186 -0.26 -40.78 -1.68
CA LYS A 186 -1.61 -40.84 -1.09
C LYS A 186 -2.54 -41.76 -1.86
N GLU A 187 -2.46 -41.77 -3.19
CA GLU A 187 -3.38 -42.53 -4.06
C GLU A 187 -2.97 -43.99 -4.24
N SER A 188 -1.69 -44.26 -4.46
CA SER A 188 -1.17 -45.58 -4.82
C SER A 188 0.09 -46.02 -4.06
N GLY A 189 0.46 -45.30 -2.97
CA GLY A 189 1.65 -45.62 -2.18
C GLY A 189 2.94 -45.56 -2.98
N GLU A 190 3.78 -46.60 -2.88
CA GLU A 190 5.05 -46.74 -3.61
C GLU A 190 4.95 -47.63 -4.88
N GLU A 191 3.71 -47.86 -5.37
CA GLU A 191 3.48 -48.77 -6.49
C GLU A 191 4.29 -48.39 -7.74
N TYR A 192 4.35 -47.10 -8.06
CA TYR A 192 5.12 -46.62 -9.22
C TYR A 192 6.61 -46.96 -9.08
N ARG A 193 7.21 -46.67 -7.92
CA ARG A 193 8.61 -47.01 -7.65
C ARG A 193 8.87 -48.51 -7.73
N ASN A 194 8.01 -49.31 -7.12
CA ASN A 194 8.13 -50.75 -7.13
C ASN A 194 8.06 -51.29 -8.57
N ARG A 195 7.20 -50.76 -9.44
CA ARG A 195 7.15 -51.09 -10.85
C ARG A 195 8.43 -50.74 -11.61
N LEU A 196 9.06 -49.60 -11.29
CA LEU A 196 10.36 -49.22 -11.88
C LEU A 196 11.46 -50.20 -11.48
N HIS A 197 11.48 -50.60 -10.20
CA HIS A 197 12.41 -51.58 -9.68
C HIS A 197 12.24 -52.94 -10.37
N GLN A 198 11.01 -53.43 -10.43
CA GLN A 198 10.69 -54.70 -11.12
C GLN A 198 11.08 -54.65 -12.59
N LYS A 199 10.81 -53.52 -13.27
CA LYS A 199 11.20 -53.33 -14.67
C LYS A 199 12.71 -53.43 -14.87
N ALA A 200 13.50 -52.83 -13.99
CA ALA A 200 14.98 -52.90 -14.05
C ALA A 200 15.48 -54.33 -13.81
N GLU A 201 14.83 -55.10 -12.95
CA GLU A 201 15.12 -56.50 -12.69
C GLU A 201 14.77 -57.37 -13.90
N ASP A 202 13.57 -57.24 -14.45
CA ASP A 202 13.06 -57.98 -15.60
C ASP A 202 13.94 -57.78 -16.86
N LEU A 203 14.51 -56.59 -17.00
CA LEU A 203 15.43 -56.24 -18.10
C LEU A 203 16.89 -56.58 -17.82
N GLY A 204 17.20 -57.09 -16.62
CA GLY A 204 18.57 -57.49 -16.25
C GLY A 204 19.55 -56.31 -16.10
N VAL A 205 19.07 -55.14 -15.78
CA VAL A 205 19.86 -53.90 -15.65
C VAL A 205 19.86 -53.30 -14.25
N LEU A 206 19.37 -54.01 -13.25
CA LEU A 206 19.24 -53.53 -11.88
C LEU A 206 20.56 -53.05 -11.27
N GLU A 207 21.69 -53.68 -11.58
CA GLU A 207 23.04 -53.32 -11.14
C GLU A 207 23.52 -51.98 -11.76
N HIS A 208 22.83 -51.49 -12.79
CA HIS A 208 23.09 -50.21 -13.44
C HIS A 208 22.10 -49.12 -13.03
N VAL A 209 21.17 -49.37 -12.05
CA VAL A 209 20.24 -48.38 -11.56
C VAL A 209 20.39 -48.20 -10.04
N ILE A 210 20.61 -46.96 -9.62
CA ILE A 210 20.63 -46.57 -8.21
C ILE A 210 19.36 -45.79 -7.93
N PHE A 211 18.52 -46.30 -7.01
CA PHE A 211 17.30 -45.62 -6.55
C PHE A 211 17.55 -44.93 -5.19
N GLU A 212 17.69 -43.61 -5.20
CA GLU A 212 17.80 -42.78 -4.02
C GLU A 212 16.41 -42.30 -3.57
N ASN A 213 15.75 -43.11 -2.70
CA ASN A 213 14.39 -42.84 -2.23
C ASN A 213 14.35 -41.86 -1.06
N ARG A 214 14.84 -40.67 -1.26
CA ARG A 214 14.86 -39.61 -0.23
C ARG A 214 14.80 -38.23 -0.86
N PHE A 215 14.36 -37.26 -0.06
CA PHE A 215 14.55 -35.86 -0.35
C PHE A 215 15.98 -35.50 0.07
N VAL A 216 16.69 -34.79 -0.78
CA VAL A 216 18.05 -34.29 -0.48
C VAL A 216 18.03 -32.80 -0.34
N GLU A 217 18.88 -32.26 0.53
CA GLU A 217 19.08 -30.83 0.69
C GLU A 217 19.75 -30.24 -0.56
N LEU A 218 19.66 -28.91 -0.69
CA LEU A 218 20.12 -28.22 -1.92
C LEU A 218 21.61 -28.45 -2.19
N GLU A 219 22.43 -28.41 -1.15
CA GLU A 219 23.87 -28.60 -1.25
C GLU A 219 24.20 -30.00 -1.82
N GLU A 220 23.61 -31.03 -1.28
CA GLU A 220 23.79 -32.40 -1.74
C GLU A 220 23.21 -32.61 -3.16
N LEU A 221 22.07 -31.99 -3.48
CA LEU A 221 21.54 -32.00 -4.84
C LEU A 221 22.52 -31.39 -5.84
N CYS A 222 23.17 -30.28 -5.47
CA CYS A 222 24.18 -29.64 -6.30
C CYS A 222 25.36 -30.56 -6.55
N GLU A 223 25.79 -31.34 -5.57
CA GLU A 223 26.86 -32.33 -5.71
C GLU A 223 26.47 -33.49 -6.65
N PHE A 224 25.24 -34.01 -6.54
CA PHE A 224 24.70 -35.00 -7.51
C PHE A 224 24.67 -34.44 -8.94
N LEU A 225 24.27 -33.20 -9.12
CA LEU A 225 24.26 -32.54 -10.43
C LEU A 225 25.69 -32.37 -10.98
N CYS A 226 26.62 -32.00 -10.14
CA CYS A 226 28.03 -31.89 -10.52
C CYS A 226 28.69 -33.25 -10.81
N ALA A 227 28.25 -34.34 -10.17
CA ALA A 227 28.72 -35.71 -10.42
C ALA A 227 28.17 -36.34 -11.70
N ALA A 228 27.07 -35.79 -12.26
CA ALA A 228 26.41 -36.35 -13.43
C ALA A 228 27.15 -35.97 -14.74
N ASP A 229 27.44 -36.95 -15.56
CA ASP A 229 27.90 -36.74 -16.96
C ASP A 229 26.74 -36.34 -17.85
N LEU A 230 25.56 -36.97 -17.66
CA LEU A 230 24.34 -36.77 -18.44
C LEU A 230 23.15 -36.52 -17.50
N TYR A 231 22.24 -35.70 -17.93
CA TYR A 231 20.98 -35.49 -17.23
C TYR A 231 19.81 -35.84 -18.16
N LEU A 232 18.84 -36.63 -17.66
CA LEU A 232 17.72 -37.10 -18.45
C LEU A 232 16.39 -36.66 -17.88
N THR A 233 15.54 -36.01 -18.72
CA THR A 233 14.15 -35.65 -18.39
C THR A 233 13.17 -36.24 -19.42
N PRO A 234 12.80 -37.50 -19.28
CA PRO A 234 11.90 -38.18 -20.26
C PRO A 234 10.40 -37.90 -19.96
N TYR A 235 10.09 -36.67 -19.58
CA TYR A 235 8.76 -36.26 -19.09
C TYR A 235 7.68 -36.41 -20.15
N LEU A 236 6.45 -36.72 -19.72
CA LEU A 236 5.32 -37.01 -20.64
C LEU A 236 4.38 -35.84 -20.85
N GLY A 237 4.48 -34.79 -20.03
CA GLY A 237 3.62 -33.61 -20.08
C GLY A 237 4.06 -32.60 -21.13
N GLN A 238 3.51 -32.62 -22.31
CA GLN A 238 3.89 -31.77 -23.45
C GLN A 238 3.74 -30.28 -23.14
N GLN A 239 2.74 -29.88 -22.34
CA GLN A 239 2.42 -28.47 -22.07
C GLN A 239 3.18 -27.87 -20.86
N GLN A 240 4.16 -28.56 -20.31
CA GLN A 240 4.92 -28.06 -19.18
C GLN A 240 5.75 -26.85 -19.59
N VAL A 241 5.42 -25.66 -19.03
CA VAL A 241 6.02 -24.36 -19.40
C VAL A 241 7.19 -23.95 -18.50
N VAL A 242 7.45 -24.68 -17.40
CA VAL A 242 8.57 -24.46 -16.49
C VAL A 242 9.07 -25.79 -15.93
N SER A 243 10.40 -25.93 -15.78
CA SER A 243 11.01 -27.09 -15.14
C SER A 243 12.25 -26.65 -14.37
N GLY A 244 12.14 -26.55 -13.04
CA GLY A 244 13.27 -26.25 -12.17
C GLY A 244 14.39 -27.31 -12.25
N THR A 245 14.03 -28.59 -12.41
CA THR A 245 14.99 -29.68 -12.52
C THR A 245 15.83 -29.57 -13.79
N LEU A 246 15.22 -29.21 -14.91
CA LEU A 246 15.95 -28.95 -16.17
C LEU A 246 16.84 -27.71 -16.05
N ALA A 247 16.33 -26.63 -15.47
CA ALA A 247 17.10 -25.40 -15.27
C ALA A 247 18.35 -25.65 -14.40
N TYR A 248 18.22 -26.40 -13.32
CA TYR A 248 19.33 -26.76 -12.45
C TYR A 248 20.38 -27.61 -13.16
N ALA A 249 19.95 -28.61 -13.93
CA ALA A 249 20.86 -29.47 -14.70
C ALA A 249 21.66 -28.68 -15.73
N LEU A 250 21.01 -27.78 -16.49
CA LEU A 250 21.70 -26.88 -17.42
C LEU A 250 22.66 -25.93 -16.67
N GLY A 251 22.23 -25.43 -15.50
CA GLY A 251 23.03 -24.56 -14.64
C GLY A 251 24.29 -25.21 -14.08
N ALA A 252 24.25 -26.52 -13.83
CA ALA A 252 25.42 -27.32 -13.47
C ALA A 252 26.32 -27.69 -14.66
N GLY A 253 25.86 -27.40 -15.89
CA GLY A 253 26.60 -27.75 -17.10
C GLY A 253 26.49 -29.22 -17.44
N ASN A 254 25.36 -29.89 -17.19
CA ASN A 254 25.14 -31.25 -17.63
C ASN A 254 24.80 -31.29 -19.14
N ALA A 255 25.21 -32.37 -19.81
CA ALA A 255 24.66 -32.70 -21.12
C ALA A 255 23.25 -33.28 -20.95
N VAL A 256 22.25 -32.56 -21.44
CA VAL A 256 20.83 -32.88 -21.20
C VAL A 256 20.21 -33.61 -22.38
N ILE A 257 19.49 -34.69 -22.06
CA ILE A 257 18.56 -35.36 -22.97
C ILE A 257 17.13 -35.15 -22.43
N SER A 258 16.21 -34.71 -23.25
CA SER A 258 14.83 -34.43 -22.84
C SER A 258 13.81 -34.80 -23.91
N THR A 259 12.59 -35.11 -23.49
CA THR A 259 11.42 -35.07 -24.37
C THR A 259 11.07 -33.62 -24.71
N PRO A 260 10.41 -33.35 -25.87
CA PRO A 260 10.16 -32.02 -26.38
C PRO A 260 8.90 -31.37 -25.72
N TYR A 261 8.88 -31.25 -24.38
CA TYR A 261 7.89 -30.41 -23.73
C TYR A 261 8.26 -28.94 -23.87
N SER A 262 7.29 -28.06 -23.80
CA SER A 262 7.42 -26.64 -24.19
C SER A 262 8.66 -25.92 -23.60
N TYR A 263 8.94 -26.13 -22.31
CA TYR A 263 10.12 -25.53 -21.69
C TYR A 263 11.43 -26.16 -22.16
N ALA A 264 11.46 -27.49 -22.41
CA ALA A 264 12.66 -28.15 -22.89
C ALA A 264 13.01 -27.75 -24.33
N GLU A 265 12.02 -27.54 -25.20
CA GLU A 265 12.26 -27.02 -26.54
C GLU A 265 12.97 -25.67 -26.53
N GLU A 266 12.52 -24.76 -25.64
CA GLU A 266 13.11 -23.43 -25.49
C GLU A 266 14.53 -23.51 -24.88
N MET A 267 14.69 -24.25 -23.77
CA MET A 267 15.94 -24.31 -23.02
C MET A 267 17.04 -25.06 -23.74
N LEU A 268 16.72 -26.10 -24.50
CA LEU A 268 17.67 -26.95 -25.25
C LEU A 268 17.91 -26.51 -26.70
N ALA A 269 17.25 -25.43 -27.13
CA ALA A 269 17.48 -24.87 -28.48
C ALA A 269 18.96 -24.54 -28.71
N ASP A 270 19.33 -24.29 -29.97
CA ASP A 270 20.67 -23.86 -30.36
C ASP A 270 21.80 -24.82 -29.92
N GLY A 271 21.49 -26.12 -29.78
CA GLY A 271 22.50 -27.13 -29.45
C GLY A 271 22.88 -27.22 -27.97
N ARG A 272 22.06 -26.65 -27.04
CA ARG A 272 22.27 -26.73 -25.60
C ARG A 272 21.90 -28.05 -24.96
N GLY A 273 21.35 -28.99 -25.74
CA GLY A 273 20.97 -30.34 -25.33
C GLY A 273 20.40 -31.14 -26.47
N ARG A 274 19.86 -32.32 -26.16
CA ARG A 274 19.27 -33.27 -27.14
C ARG A 274 17.80 -33.51 -26.87
N LEU A 275 16.97 -33.46 -27.89
CA LEU A 275 15.53 -33.78 -27.80
C LEU A 275 15.27 -35.16 -28.39
N VAL A 276 14.45 -35.95 -27.69
CA VAL A 276 14.00 -37.27 -28.08
C VAL A 276 12.48 -37.36 -28.10
N PRO A 277 11.85 -38.14 -28.97
CA PRO A 277 10.39 -38.28 -28.97
C PRO A 277 9.84 -38.79 -27.64
N PHE A 278 8.61 -38.41 -27.31
CA PHE A 278 7.91 -38.96 -26.15
C PHE A 278 7.79 -40.49 -26.22
N ARG A 279 8.02 -41.19 -25.11
CA ARG A 279 7.87 -42.64 -24.98
C ARG A 279 8.75 -43.46 -25.92
N ASP A 280 9.91 -42.93 -26.29
CA ASP A 280 10.84 -43.60 -27.24
C ASP A 280 12.16 -43.93 -26.52
N SER A 281 12.22 -45.14 -25.94
CA SER A 281 13.40 -45.67 -25.25
C SER A 281 14.58 -45.90 -26.21
N ALA A 282 14.30 -46.23 -27.49
CA ALA A 282 15.36 -46.43 -28.50
C ALA A 282 16.05 -45.08 -28.83
N ALA A 283 15.28 -44.00 -28.98
CA ALA A 283 15.84 -42.68 -29.18
C ALA A 283 16.66 -42.23 -27.96
N ILE A 284 16.20 -42.48 -26.72
CA ILE A 284 16.98 -42.23 -25.51
C ILE A 284 18.30 -42.98 -25.54
N ALA A 285 18.29 -44.28 -25.85
CA ALA A 285 19.51 -45.09 -25.94
C ALA A 285 20.48 -44.55 -26.99
N LYS A 286 19.99 -44.21 -28.17
CA LYS A 286 20.78 -43.67 -29.28
C LYS A 286 21.48 -42.35 -28.89
N GLU A 287 20.74 -41.40 -28.36
CA GLU A 287 21.30 -40.09 -28.00
C GLU A 287 22.24 -40.19 -26.79
N THR A 288 21.96 -41.09 -25.82
CA THR A 288 22.83 -41.38 -24.72
C THR A 288 24.16 -41.93 -25.18
N CYS A 289 24.15 -42.99 -26.03
CA CYS A 289 25.37 -43.53 -26.60
C CYS A 289 26.13 -42.53 -27.44
N TRP A 290 25.43 -41.69 -28.22
CA TRP A 290 26.07 -40.66 -29.02
C TRP A 290 26.84 -39.66 -28.12
N LEU A 291 26.23 -39.17 -27.05
CA LEU A 291 26.88 -38.24 -26.11
C LEU A 291 28.11 -38.91 -25.42
N LEU A 292 28.01 -40.18 -25.07
CA LEU A 292 29.14 -40.89 -24.43
C LEU A 292 30.31 -41.18 -25.41
N ASP A 293 30.03 -41.40 -26.69
CA ASP A 293 31.02 -41.64 -27.74
C ASP A 293 31.72 -40.36 -28.24
N HIS A 294 31.04 -39.19 -28.16
CA HIS A 294 31.52 -37.93 -28.73
C HIS A 294 31.84 -36.92 -27.64
N GLU A 295 32.86 -37.21 -26.83
CA GLU A 295 33.20 -36.45 -25.65
C GLU A 295 33.44 -34.94 -25.94
N THR A 296 34.12 -34.63 -27.06
CA THR A 296 34.41 -33.24 -27.46
C THR A 296 33.11 -32.46 -27.73
N ASP A 297 32.16 -33.04 -28.43
CA ASP A 297 30.86 -32.42 -28.75
C ASP A 297 30.03 -32.31 -27.49
N THR A 298 30.07 -33.33 -26.63
CA THR A 298 29.37 -33.33 -25.32
C THR A 298 29.88 -32.20 -24.39
N GLN A 299 31.23 -31.98 -24.33
CA GLN A 299 31.79 -30.89 -23.60
C GLN A 299 31.39 -29.51 -24.18
N ALA A 300 31.29 -29.40 -25.50
CA ALA A 300 30.81 -28.20 -26.15
C ALA A 300 29.34 -27.90 -25.77
N ILE A 301 28.44 -28.91 -25.80
CA ILE A 301 27.05 -28.82 -25.36
C ILE A 301 26.97 -28.41 -23.89
N ARG A 302 27.71 -29.06 -23.01
CA ARG A 302 27.76 -28.76 -21.57
C ARG A 302 28.16 -27.31 -21.32
N LYS A 303 29.21 -26.84 -21.97
CA LYS A 303 29.71 -25.47 -21.83
C LYS A 303 28.71 -24.44 -22.35
N GLN A 304 28.05 -24.73 -23.46
CA GLN A 304 27.04 -23.85 -24.03
C GLN A 304 25.84 -23.73 -23.11
N ALA A 305 25.34 -24.84 -22.55
CA ALA A 305 24.26 -24.86 -21.57
C ALA A 305 24.64 -24.06 -20.31
N TYR A 306 25.83 -24.27 -19.78
CA TYR A 306 26.35 -23.56 -18.62
C TYR A 306 26.44 -22.05 -18.85
N LEU A 307 27.01 -21.60 -19.97
CA LEU A 307 27.15 -20.17 -20.27
C LEU A 307 25.78 -19.50 -20.50
N PHE A 308 24.85 -20.18 -21.16
CA PHE A 308 23.50 -19.68 -21.36
C PHE A 308 22.75 -19.40 -20.06
N THR A 309 22.96 -20.19 -19.03
CA THR A 309 22.24 -20.10 -17.77
C THR A 309 22.84 -19.13 -16.74
N ARG A 310 23.97 -18.44 -17.05
CA ARG A 310 24.63 -17.56 -16.05
C ARG A 310 23.76 -16.38 -15.58
N ASP A 311 22.87 -15.88 -16.41
CA ASP A 311 21.90 -14.85 -16.02
C ASP A 311 20.74 -15.39 -15.16
N MET A 312 20.64 -16.72 -15.05
CA MET A 312 19.61 -17.42 -14.27
C MET A 312 20.06 -17.70 -12.83
N ILE A 313 21.29 -17.42 -12.42
CA ILE A 313 21.71 -17.62 -11.02
C ILE A 313 20.82 -16.82 -10.06
N TRP A 314 20.52 -17.37 -8.88
CA TRP A 314 19.62 -16.75 -7.90
C TRP A 314 19.92 -15.28 -7.62
N ARG A 315 21.20 -14.91 -7.60
CA ARG A 315 21.61 -13.52 -7.39
C ARG A 315 21.15 -12.59 -8.52
N SER A 316 21.22 -13.04 -9.78
CA SER A 316 20.78 -12.27 -10.95
C SER A 316 19.25 -12.20 -11.01
N VAL A 317 18.59 -13.32 -10.75
CA VAL A 317 17.12 -13.38 -10.66
C VAL A 317 16.59 -12.46 -9.56
N ALA A 318 17.18 -12.49 -8.37
CA ALA A 318 16.78 -11.61 -7.26
C ALA A 318 16.93 -10.12 -7.61
N ARG A 319 17.97 -9.73 -8.36
CA ARG A 319 18.11 -8.35 -8.85
C ARG A 319 17.00 -7.95 -9.81
N GLN A 320 16.61 -8.85 -10.71
CA GLN A 320 15.50 -8.60 -11.65
C GLN A 320 14.17 -8.42 -10.89
N TYR A 321 13.90 -9.24 -9.87
CA TYR A 321 12.73 -9.05 -8.99
C TYR A 321 12.78 -7.73 -8.22
N LEU A 322 13.93 -7.36 -7.66
CA LEU A 322 14.06 -6.07 -6.96
C LEU A 322 13.86 -4.88 -7.88
N GLN A 323 14.38 -4.95 -9.11
CA GLN A 323 14.16 -3.92 -10.11
C GLN A 323 12.67 -3.83 -10.47
N LEU A 324 12.01 -4.96 -10.73
CA LEU A 324 10.57 -5.01 -11.02
C LEU A 324 9.73 -4.44 -9.87
N CYS A 325 10.09 -4.75 -8.61
CA CYS A 325 9.45 -4.16 -7.44
C CYS A 325 9.59 -2.64 -7.42
N ALA A 326 10.79 -2.12 -7.69
CA ALA A 326 11.03 -0.68 -7.73
C ALA A 326 10.21 0.02 -8.82
N GLU A 327 10.12 -0.58 -10.01
CA GLU A 327 9.29 -0.09 -11.12
C GLU A 327 7.81 -0.04 -10.75
N VAL A 328 7.28 -1.13 -10.18
CA VAL A 328 5.87 -1.24 -9.77
C VAL A 328 5.54 -0.23 -8.66
N LEU A 329 6.44 -0.05 -7.69
CA LEU A 329 6.26 0.94 -6.61
C LEU A 329 6.28 2.37 -7.15
N SER A 330 7.17 2.68 -8.10
CA SER A 330 7.19 3.99 -8.76
C SER A 330 5.90 4.25 -9.53
N GLU A 331 5.47 3.30 -10.36
CA GLU A 331 4.21 3.42 -11.10
C GLU A 331 2.99 3.53 -10.19
N ARG A 332 2.98 2.80 -9.06
CA ARG A 332 1.89 2.86 -8.09
C ARG A 332 1.82 4.22 -7.42
N SER A 333 2.96 4.87 -7.16
CA SER A 333 3.02 6.23 -6.61
C SER A 333 2.56 7.29 -7.60
N GLU A 334 2.79 7.08 -8.90
CA GLU A 334 2.37 8.01 -9.96
C GLU A 334 0.91 7.79 -10.38
N HIS A 335 0.45 6.53 -10.35
CA HIS A 335 -0.88 6.11 -10.79
C HIS A 335 -1.52 5.18 -9.74
N PRO A 336 -2.01 5.73 -8.64
CA PRO A 336 -2.65 4.95 -7.58
C PRO A 336 -3.89 4.24 -8.10
N LYS A 337 -4.05 2.98 -7.71
CA LYS A 337 -5.27 2.22 -7.99
C LYS A 337 -6.24 2.36 -6.82
N PRO A 338 -7.54 2.56 -7.08
CA PRO A 338 -8.55 2.43 -6.05
C PRO A 338 -8.47 1.04 -5.40
N LEU A 339 -8.51 0.99 -4.08
CA LEU A 339 -8.54 -0.29 -3.37
C LEU A 339 -9.88 -0.99 -3.65
N PRO A 340 -9.88 -2.33 -3.75
CA PRO A 340 -11.12 -3.07 -3.91
C PRO A 340 -12.07 -2.75 -2.75
N LYS A 341 -13.31 -2.38 -3.06
CA LYS A 341 -14.31 -2.04 -2.03
C LYS A 341 -14.49 -3.24 -1.09
N ARG A 342 -14.09 -3.09 0.18
CA ARG A 342 -14.62 -3.98 1.22
C ARG A 342 -16.14 -3.88 1.13
N SER A 343 -16.82 -5.00 0.99
CA SER A 343 -18.29 -5.06 1.02
C SER A 343 -18.79 -4.84 2.46
N VAL A 344 -18.49 -3.67 3.02
CA VAL A 344 -19.14 -3.20 4.24
C VAL A 344 -20.43 -2.52 3.80
N GLN A 345 -21.56 -3.05 4.25
CA GLN A 345 -22.90 -2.51 4.16
C GLN A 345 -22.92 -0.98 4.29
N SER A 346 -22.79 -0.22 3.20
CA SER A 346 -22.87 1.24 3.35
C SER A 346 -23.35 2.02 2.11
N SER A 347 -24.00 1.41 1.14
CA SER A 347 -24.55 2.22 0.03
C SER A 347 -25.65 3.20 0.48
N ALA A 348 -26.33 2.94 1.59
CA ALA A 348 -27.37 3.81 2.13
C ALA A 348 -26.85 4.94 3.04
N LEU A 349 -25.67 4.75 3.69
CA LEU A 349 -25.07 5.75 4.60
C LEU A 349 -24.25 6.83 3.88
N GLN A 350 -23.86 6.62 2.65
CA GLN A 350 -22.98 7.54 1.90
C GLN A 350 -23.66 8.84 1.44
N HIS A 351 -24.98 9.00 1.60
CA HIS A 351 -25.72 10.18 1.14
C HIS A 351 -26.21 11.09 2.26
N ALA A 352 -26.21 10.64 3.51
CA ALA A 352 -26.58 11.45 4.67
C ALA A 352 -25.33 12.04 5.35
N MET A 353 -25.43 13.31 5.79
CA MET A 353 -24.36 13.93 6.58
C MET A 353 -24.20 13.16 7.90
N PRO A 354 -22.99 12.69 8.27
CA PRO A 354 -22.79 11.94 9.49
C PRO A 354 -23.24 12.65 10.76
N GLU A 355 -23.63 11.89 11.77
CA GLU A 355 -23.89 12.44 13.10
C GLU A 355 -22.60 12.97 13.73
N LEU A 356 -22.74 13.99 14.57
CA LEU A 356 -21.63 14.50 15.36
C LEU A 356 -21.33 13.50 16.50
N LYS A 357 -20.15 12.87 16.46
CA LYS A 357 -19.61 12.00 17.49
C LYS A 357 -18.33 12.62 18.03
N LEU A 358 -18.24 12.84 19.35
CA LEU A 358 -17.02 13.34 20.02
C LEU A 358 -16.32 12.25 20.83
N ASP A 359 -16.82 11.01 20.79
CA ASP A 359 -16.30 9.89 21.59
C ASP A 359 -14.80 9.70 21.40
N TYR A 360 -14.31 9.78 20.17
CA TYR A 360 -12.89 9.64 19.89
C TYR A 360 -12.07 10.84 20.36
N LEU A 361 -12.57 12.08 20.18
CA LEU A 361 -11.93 13.27 20.72
C LEU A 361 -11.85 13.19 22.25
N MET A 362 -12.89 12.69 22.91
CA MET A 362 -12.88 12.47 24.37
C MET A 362 -11.87 11.39 24.76
N ALA A 363 -11.72 10.30 23.98
CA ALA A 363 -10.72 9.28 24.21
C ALA A 363 -9.27 9.78 24.03
N MET A 364 -9.06 10.74 23.12
CA MET A 364 -7.77 11.41 22.91
C MET A 364 -7.47 12.48 23.95
N THR A 365 -8.42 12.87 24.79
CA THR A 365 -8.32 13.97 25.75
C THR A 365 -8.21 13.43 27.17
N ASP A 366 -7.23 13.92 27.93
CA ASP A 366 -7.11 13.68 29.36
C ASP A 366 -7.36 14.96 30.18
N ASP A 367 -6.88 15.02 31.43
CA ASP A 367 -7.04 16.18 32.33
C ASP A 367 -6.12 17.36 31.97
N THR A 368 -5.20 17.18 31.03
CA THR A 368 -4.26 18.19 30.54
C THR A 368 -4.74 18.84 29.25
N GLY A 369 -5.10 18.02 28.26
CA GLY A 369 -5.50 18.46 26.93
C GLY A 369 -5.69 17.30 25.97
N VAL A 370 -5.78 17.59 24.65
CA VAL A 370 -5.80 16.59 23.62
C VAL A 370 -4.39 16.13 23.29
N LEU A 371 -4.16 14.80 23.25
CA LEU A 371 -2.91 14.17 22.82
C LEU A 371 -2.76 14.32 21.30
N GLN A 372 -1.54 14.68 20.83
CA GLN A 372 -1.29 15.01 19.42
C GLN A 372 -1.54 13.85 18.45
N HIS A 373 -1.05 12.65 18.80
CA HIS A 373 -0.98 11.52 17.89
C HIS A 373 -1.60 10.26 18.48
N ALA A 374 -2.01 9.36 17.58
CA ALA A 374 -2.41 8.02 17.92
C ALA A 374 -1.57 7.00 17.13
N ARG A 375 -1.49 5.78 17.65
CA ARG A 375 -1.07 4.59 16.90
C ARG A 375 -2.34 3.80 16.58
N TYR A 376 -2.73 3.78 15.33
CA TYR A 376 -4.09 3.42 14.93
C TYR A 376 -5.10 4.31 15.67
N THR A 377 -6.01 3.74 16.44
CA THR A 377 -7.00 4.44 17.24
C THR A 377 -6.58 4.65 18.71
N ILE A 378 -5.35 4.23 19.09
CA ILE A 378 -4.89 4.27 20.48
C ILE A 378 -4.03 5.52 20.69
N PRO A 379 -4.39 6.42 21.64
CA PRO A 379 -3.63 7.65 21.94
C PRO A 379 -2.16 7.37 22.24
N ASN A 380 -1.27 8.07 21.55
CA ASN A 380 0.19 7.89 21.72
C ASN A 380 0.74 8.90 22.72
N ARG A 381 0.81 8.49 23.98
CA ARG A 381 1.30 9.36 25.08
C ARG A 381 2.73 9.84 24.93
N SER A 382 3.58 9.13 24.17
CA SER A 382 4.98 9.53 24.00
C SER A 382 5.16 10.84 23.24
N GLN A 383 4.14 11.29 22.51
CA GLN A 383 4.19 12.53 21.72
C GLN A 383 3.65 13.76 22.47
N GLY A 384 2.95 13.55 23.59
CA GLY A 384 2.43 14.64 24.43
C GLY A 384 1.35 15.48 23.74
N TYR A 385 1.39 16.79 23.98
CA TYR A 385 0.35 17.75 23.59
C TYR A 385 0.93 18.90 22.79
N CYS A 386 0.08 19.57 21.99
CA CYS A 386 0.46 20.84 21.36
C CYS A 386 -0.65 21.90 21.47
N THR A 387 -0.24 23.15 21.42
CA THR A 387 -1.12 24.32 21.59
C THR A 387 -2.10 24.44 20.42
N ASP A 388 -1.66 24.18 19.19
CA ASP A 388 -2.52 24.33 18.02
C ASP A 388 -3.64 23.28 17.95
N ASP A 389 -3.41 22.05 18.39
CA ASP A 389 -4.47 21.05 18.52
C ASP A 389 -5.46 21.41 19.63
N ASN A 390 -4.97 21.84 20.78
CA ASN A 390 -5.85 22.26 21.88
C ASN A 390 -6.68 23.51 21.52
N ALA A 391 -6.14 24.42 20.71
CA ALA A 391 -6.89 25.57 20.21
C ALA A 391 -8.03 25.14 19.26
N ARG A 392 -7.77 24.21 18.33
CA ARG A 392 -8.79 23.63 17.44
C ARG A 392 -9.82 22.83 18.22
N ALA A 393 -9.39 22.03 19.20
CA ALA A 393 -10.26 21.26 20.08
C ALA A 393 -11.20 22.16 20.89
N LEU A 394 -10.73 23.33 21.35
CA LEU A 394 -11.55 24.33 21.99
C LEU A 394 -12.69 24.80 21.06
N ILE A 395 -12.40 25.09 19.78
CA ILE A 395 -13.42 25.50 18.81
C ILE A 395 -14.45 24.39 18.62
N VAL A 396 -14.01 23.13 18.44
CA VAL A 396 -14.91 21.97 18.30
C VAL A 396 -15.82 21.85 19.51
N ALA A 397 -15.26 21.90 20.74
CA ALA A 397 -16.03 21.77 21.96
C ALA A 397 -17.06 22.91 22.14
N LEU A 398 -16.69 24.15 21.79
CA LEU A 398 -17.58 25.30 21.82
C LEU A 398 -18.73 25.17 20.83
N GLN A 399 -18.46 24.80 19.58
CA GLN A 399 -19.48 24.62 18.54
C GLN A 399 -20.39 23.43 18.86
N ALA A 400 -19.83 22.31 19.33
CA ALA A 400 -20.61 21.15 19.77
C ALA A 400 -21.54 21.53 20.94
N TYR A 401 -21.07 22.31 21.90
CA TYR A 401 -21.87 22.79 23.02
C TYR A 401 -23.01 23.73 22.56
N GLN A 402 -22.86 24.47 21.47
CA GLN A 402 -23.98 25.25 20.90
C GLN A 402 -25.07 24.34 20.33
N LEU A 403 -24.70 23.21 19.73
CA LEU A 403 -25.65 22.26 19.16
C LEU A 403 -26.33 21.39 20.24
N LYS A 404 -25.55 20.91 21.21
CA LYS A 404 -26.02 20.05 22.30
C LYS A 404 -25.42 20.54 23.61
N LYS A 405 -26.25 20.95 24.56
CA LYS A 405 -25.79 21.51 25.85
C LYS A 405 -25.35 20.40 26.84
N GLU A 406 -24.49 19.51 26.41
CA GLU A 406 -24.01 18.37 27.23
C GLU A 406 -22.92 18.83 28.22
N PRO A 407 -22.99 18.41 29.50
CA PRO A 407 -21.98 18.77 30.54
C PRO A 407 -20.56 18.35 30.17
N GLU A 408 -20.42 17.27 29.43
CA GLU A 408 -19.12 16.75 28.98
C GLU A 408 -18.40 17.72 28.03
N PHE A 409 -19.14 18.40 27.16
CA PHE A 409 -18.56 19.40 26.27
C PHE A 409 -18.11 20.64 27.05
N LEU A 410 -18.80 21.00 28.14
CA LEU A 410 -18.37 22.07 29.03
C LEU A 410 -17.05 21.71 29.73
N ARG A 411 -16.88 20.44 30.14
CA ARG A 411 -15.61 19.96 30.70
C ARG A 411 -14.47 20.09 29.68
N LEU A 412 -14.69 19.69 28.42
CA LEU A 412 -13.69 19.83 27.35
C LEU A 412 -13.31 21.29 27.14
N ILE A 413 -14.29 22.22 27.11
CA ILE A 413 -14.02 23.68 27.00
C ILE A 413 -13.10 24.15 28.11
N HIS A 414 -13.36 23.76 29.37
CA HIS A 414 -12.49 24.14 30.50
C HIS A 414 -11.09 23.55 30.40
N THR A 415 -10.97 22.27 29.97
CA THR A 415 -9.66 21.62 29.80
C THR A 415 -8.81 22.34 28.77
N TYR A 416 -9.37 22.59 27.56
CA TYR A 416 -8.61 23.21 26.48
C TYR A 416 -8.29 24.70 26.75
N LEU A 417 -9.21 25.43 27.36
CA LEU A 417 -8.95 26.83 27.73
C LEU A 417 -7.88 26.90 28.81
N SER A 418 -7.91 26.05 29.80
CA SER A 418 -6.89 25.94 30.84
C SER A 418 -5.52 25.58 30.25
N PHE A 419 -5.49 24.66 29.23
CA PHE A 419 -4.25 24.37 28.54
C PHE A 419 -3.68 25.60 27.82
N LEU A 420 -4.51 26.41 27.14
CA LEU A 420 -4.06 27.60 26.45
C LEU A 420 -3.55 28.65 27.43
N ASP A 421 -4.19 28.86 28.61
CA ASP A 421 -3.69 29.79 29.64
C ASP A 421 -2.31 29.34 30.17
N HIS A 422 -2.11 28.02 30.37
CA HIS A 422 -0.84 27.43 30.76
C HIS A 422 0.24 27.51 29.66
N ALA A 423 -0.17 27.42 28.40
CA ALA A 423 0.73 27.54 27.25
C ALA A 423 1.28 28.96 27.07
N TYR A 424 0.54 29.98 27.51
CA TYR A 424 0.95 31.35 27.35
C TYR A 424 2.10 31.71 28.27
N ASN A 425 3.25 32.06 27.70
CA ASN A 425 4.40 32.53 28.43
C ASN A 425 4.30 34.08 28.63
N ARG A 426 4.03 34.51 29.86
CA ARG A 426 3.83 35.94 30.17
C ARG A 426 5.10 36.78 30.04
N GLU A 427 6.29 36.16 30.12
CA GLU A 427 7.57 36.88 29.99
C GLU A 427 7.86 37.20 28.52
N THR A 428 7.66 36.20 27.63
CA THR A 428 7.90 36.35 26.20
C THR A 428 6.68 36.86 25.43
N ARG A 429 5.51 36.91 26.05
CA ARG A 429 4.20 37.25 25.48
C ARG A 429 3.79 36.37 24.31
N ARG A 430 4.34 35.13 24.25
CA ARG A 430 4.12 34.16 23.19
C ARG A 430 3.58 32.84 23.75
N PHE A 431 2.78 32.15 22.98
CA PHE A 431 2.42 30.76 23.30
C PHE A 431 3.59 29.83 23.03
N ARG A 432 3.83 28.87 23.96
CA ARG A 432 4.62 27.68 23.71
C ARG A 432 3.80 26.73 22.88
N ASN A 433 4.41 25.84 22.09
CA ASN A 433 3.64 24.89 21.29
C ASN A 433 3.62 23.48 21.89
N PHE A 434 4.79 22.90 22.15
CA PHE A 434 4.89 21.49 22.49
C PHE A 434 5.10 21.21 23.96
N MET A 435 4.26 20.33 24.53
CA MET A 435 4.37 19.84 25.88
C MET A 435 4.53 18.32 25.88
N SER A 436 5.54 17.80 26.60
CA SER A 436 5.69 16.35 26.81
C SER A 436 4.56 15.78 27.66
N TYR A 437 4.39 14.45 27.65
CA TYR A 437 3.36 13.77 28.43
C TYR A 437 3.54 13.96 29.96
N ASP A 438 4.77 14.13 30.43
CA ASP A 438 5.08 14.48 31.83
C ASP A 438 4.89 15.97 32.14
N ARG A 439 4.18 16.71 31.28
CA ARG A 439 3.74 18.10 31.42
C ARG A 439 4.87 19.12 31.50
N ARG A 440 5.96 18.89 30.79
CA ARG A 440 7.05 19.84 30.62
C ARG A 440 6.97 20.50 29.25
N TRP A 441 7.10 21.83 29.23
CA TRP A 441 7.25 22.51 27.95
C TRP A 441 8.59 22.19 27.31
N LEU A 442 8.59 21.95 26.02
CA LEU A 442 9.78 21.58 25.24
C LEU A 442 10.48 22.83 24.66
N GLU A 443 9.83 23.99 24.75
CA GLU A 443 10.29 25.28 24.26
C GLU A 443 9.70 26.42 25.06
N ASP A 444 10.36 27.56 25.05
CA ASP A 444 9.87 28.78 25.72
C ASP A 444 9.00 29.65 24.80
N ILE A 445 9.22 29.55 23.47
CA ILE A 445 8.51 30.30 22.44
C ILE A 445 8.14 29.30 21.31
N GLY A 446 6.85 29.13 21.06
CA GLY A 446 6.34 28.35 19.95
C GLY A 446 6.35 29.15 18.64
N SER A 447 5.95 28.49 17.56
CA SER A 447 5.87 29.04 16.20
C SER A 447 4.84 30.20 16.16
N GLU A 448 4.95 31.08 15.16
CA GLU A 448 3.92 32.10 14.88
C GLU A 448 2.58 31.44 14.55
N ASP A 449 2.62 30.30 13.83
CA ASP A 449 1.43 29.55 13.44
C ASP A 449 0.67 29.03 14.67
N SER A 450 1.35 28.44 15.65
CA SER A 450 0.73 27.98 16.91
C SER A 450 0.13 29.10 17.71
N HIS A 451 0.83 30.25 17.79
CA HIS A 451 0.32 31.45 18.45
C HIS A 451 -0.96 31.99 17.77
N ALA A 452 -0.96 32.10 16.45
CA ALA A 452 -2.11 32.52 15.67
C ALA A 452 -3.31 31.58 15.81
N ARG A 453 -3.09 30.27 15.85
CA ARG A 453 -4.15 29.30 16.09
C ARG A 453 -4.69 29.36 17.51
N ALA A 454 -3.86 29.66 18.51
CA ALA A 454 -4.34 29.92 19.87
C ALA A 454 -5.30 31.13 19.89
N LEU A 455 -4.95 32.23 19.21
CA LEU A 455 -5.84 33.39 19.05
C LEU A 455 -7.12 33.04 18.26
N TRP A 456 -7.05 32.18 17.28
CA TRP A 456 -8.24 31.69 16.58
C TRP A 456 -9.18 30.95 17.55
N GLY A 457 -8.68 30.02 18.37
CA GLY A 457 -9.45 29.32 19.40
C GLY A 457 -10.05 30.24 20.44
N LEU A 458 -9.25 31.17 20.95
CA LEU A 458 -9.66 32.20 21.95
C LEU A 458 -10.73 33.14 21.40
N GLY A 459 -10.59 33.62 20.15
CA GLY A 459 -11.59 34.44 19.48
C GLY A 459 -12.99 33.75 19.42
N TYR A 460 -13.03 32.47 19.14
CA TYR A 460 -14.26 31.67 19.21
C TYR A 460 -14.75 31.51 20.65
N ALA A 461 -13.86 31.35 21.64
CA ALA A 461 -14.25 31.24 23.04
C ALA A 461 -14.86 32.55 23.58
N VAL A 462 -14.44 33.70 23.07
CA VAL A 462 -15.02 35.02 23.40
C VAL A 462 -16.47 35.11 22.93
N VAL A 463 -16.78 34.58 21.74
CA VAL A 463 -18.12 34.62 21.15
C VAL A 463 -19.02 33.52 21.69
N LEU A 464 -18.56 32.25 21.66
CA LEU A 464 -19.34 31.07 21.92
C LEU A 464 -19.23 30.58 23.38
N GLY A 465 -18.39 31.18 24.19
CA GLY A 465 -18.16 30.77 25.59
C GLY A 465 -19.47 30.69 26.38
N PRO A 466 -19.79 29.53 26.97
CA PRO A 466 -21.10 29.30 27.58
C PRO A 466 -21.34 30.10 28.87
N THR A 467 -20.29 30.39 29.59
CA THR A 467 -20.35 31.12 30.90
C THR A 467 -19.59 32.43 30.85
N THR A 468 -19.91 33.33 31.77
CA THR A 468 -19.15 34.59 31.93
C THR A 468 -17.71 34.33 32.25
N SER A 469 -17.39 33.33 33.10
CA SER A 469 -16.04 32.98 33.47
C SER A 469 -15.20 32.49 32.28
N VAL A 470 -15.74 31.63 31.43
CA VAL A 470 -15.06 31.16 30.21
C VAL A 470 -14.77 32.33 29.28
N ARG A 471 -15.75 33.22 29.07
CA ARG A 471 -15.55 34.39 28.20
C ARG A 471 -14.52 35.37 28.79
N ALA A 472 -14.57 35.65 30.09
CA ALA A 472 -13.62 36.56 30.73
C ALA A 472 -12.17 36.02 30.66
N ALA A 473 -11.98 34.73 30.93
CA ALA A 473 -10.65 34.09 30.79
C ALA A 473 -10.15 34.15 29.33
N ALA A 474 -11.01 33.88 28.35
CA ALA A 474 -10.66 33.98 26.95
C ALA A 474 -10.31 35.39 26.49
N VAL A 475 -11.07 36.42 26.93
CA VAL A 475 -10.80 37.84 26.63
C VAL A 475 -9.45 38.24 27.18
N ASN A 476 -9.21 38.00 28.49
CA ASN A 476 -7.96 38.39 29.12
C ASN A 476 -6.73 37.79 28.42
N LEU A 477 -6.79 36.51 28.09
CA LEU A 477 -5.69 35.85 27.40
C LEU A 477 -5.54 36.31 25.94
N TYR A 478 -6.64 36.57 25.25
CA TYR A 478 -6.67 37.09 23.90
C TYR A 478 -6.01 38.46 23.79
N GLU A 479 -6.39 39.41 24.66
CA GLU A 479 -5.85 40.77 24.68
C GLU A 479 -4.35 40.80 24.99
N MET A 480 -3.88 39.97 25.93
CA MET A 480 -2.46 39.85 26.24
C MET A 480 -1.60 39.34 25.06
N ALA A 481 -2.18 38.48 24.22
CA ALA A 481 -1.45 37.78 23.13
C ALA A 481 -1.55 38.50 21.79
N LEU A 482 -2.58 39.32 21.55
CA LEU A 482 -2.92 39.84 20.23
C LEU A 482 -1.86 40.78 19.65
N GLU A 483 -1.28 41.68 20.47
CA GLU A 483 -0.35 42.74 20.02
C GLU A 483 0.90 42.15 19.33
N GLU A 484 1.41 40.99 19.80
CA GLU A 484 2.62 40.36 19.29
C GLU A 484 2.49 39.95 17.80
N THR A 485 1.26 39.74 17.33
CA THR A 485 0.99 39.28 15.94
C THR A 485 1.33 40.32 14.88
N VAL A 486 1.44 41.59 15.25
CA VAL A 486 1.85 42.66 14.33
C VAL A 486 3.28 42.41 13.81
N GLY A 487 4.14 41.82 14.65
CA GLY A 487 5.50 41.44 14.33
C GLY A 487 5.68 40.15 13.55
N PHE A 488 4.61 39.44 13.19
CA PHE A 488 4.70 38.18 12.49
C PHE A 488 5.06 38.34 11.00
N ASP A 489 5.78 37.37 10.46
CA ASP A 489 6.32 37.40 9.11
C ASP A 489 5.65 36.41 8.11
N PHE A 490 4.93 35.42 8.63
CA PHE A 490 4.38 34.36 7.78
C PHE A 490 2.89 34.56 7.42
N PRO A 491 2.51 34.45 6.13
CA PRO A 491 1.12 34.68 5.69
C PRO A 491 0.07 33.84 6.41
N ARG A 492 0.41 32.58 6.80
CA ARG A 492 -0.53 31.72 7.53
C ARG A 492 -0.77 32.20 8.95
N SER A 493 0.24 32.69 9.64
CA SER A 493 0.08 33.28 10.98
C SER A 493 -0.82 34.53 10.93
N TRP A 494 -0.67 35.38 9.90
CA TRP A 494 -1.58 36.51 9.70
C TRP A 494 -3.02 36.02 9.44
N ALA A 495 -3.20 35.01 8.58
CA ALA A 495 -4.52 34.49 8.24
C ALA A 495 -5.26 33.89 9.44
N PHE A 496 -4.61 33.02 10.23
CA PHE A 496 -5.24 32.47 11.44
C PHE A 496 -5.55 33.53 12.48
N THR A 497 -4.65 34.53 12.67
CA THR A 497 -4.92 35.66 13.53
C THR A 497 -6.13 36.44 13.05
N LEU A 498 -6.24 36.75 11.76
CA LEU A 498 -7.39 37.47 11.17
C LEU A 498 -8.72 36.75 11.39
N VAL A 499 -8.75 35.40 11.24
CA VAL A 499 -9.95 34.61 11.54
C VAL A 499 -10.33 34.74 13.04
N GLY A 500 -9.34 34.68 13.93
CA GLY A 500 -9.55 34.90 15.37
C GLY A 500 -10.03 36.33 15.72
N VAL A 501 -9.43 37.36 15.10
CA VAL A 501 -9.83 38.75 15.26
C VAL A 501 -11.25 39.00 14.75
N HIS A 502 -11.59 38.43 13.63
CA HIS A 502 -12.96 38.53 13.12
C HIS A 502 -13.97 37.92 14.11
N ALA A 503 -13.69 36.73 14.65
CA ALA A 503 -14.54 36.13 15.68
C ALA A 503 -14.65 37.05 16.91
N TYR A 504 -13.52 37.55 17.46
CA TYR A 504 -13.49 38.46 18.61
C TYR A 504 -14.35 39.72 18.36
N LEU A 505 -14.15 40.42 17.23
CA LEU A 505 -14.86 41.62 16.85
C LEU A 505 -16.36 41.43 16.60
N ARG A 506 -16.84 40.23 16.38
CA ARG A 506 -18.30 39.93 16.35
C ARG A 506 -18.96 40.23 17.68
N ARG A 507 -18.20 40.14 18.79
CA ARG A 507 -18.70 40.45 20.12
C ARG A 507 -18.29 41.86 20.58
N PHE A 508 -17.03 42.25 20.35
CA PHE A 508 -16.45 43.52 20.77
C PHE A 508 -16.13 44.40 19.55
N SER A 509 -17.16 44.69 18.74
CA SER A 509 -17.00 45.44 17.50
C SER A 509 -16.39 46.82 17.66
N GLY A 510 -16.45 47.42 18.88
CA GLY A 510 -15.90 48.72 19.22
C GLY A 510 -14.41 48.73 19.60
N ASP A 511 -13.76 47.55 19.74
CA ASP A 511 -12.34 47.50 20.13
C ASP A 511 -11.45 48.07 19.01
N SER A 512 -10.84 49.23 19.31
CA SER A 512 -10.03 49.99 18.34
C SER A 512 -8.69 49.31 18.05
N GLU A 513 -8.11 48.65 19.05
CA GLU A 513 -6.82 47.98 18.92
C GLU A 513 -6.97 46.71 18.06
N ALA A 514 -7.97 45.87 18.35
CA ALA A 514 -8.25 44.70 17.51
C ALA A 514 -8.59 45.09 16.06
N ARG A 515 -9.28 46.21 15.84
CA ARG A 515 -9.53 46.74 14.48
C ARG A 515 -8.25 47.17 13.79
N ARG A 516 -7.36 47.88 14.49
CA ARG A 516 -6.08 48.32 13.96
C ARG A 516 -5.20 47.15 13.56
N ILE A 517 -5.13 46.13 14.41
CA ILE A 517 -4.37 44.90 14.12
C ILE A 517 -4.97 44.16 12.93
N ARG A 518 -6.30 44.02 12.88
CA ARG A 518 -6.97 43.44 11.71
C ARG A 518 -6.57 44.17 10.42
N GLU A 519 -6.67 45.49 10.38
CA GLU A 519 -6.31 46.28 9.21
C GLU A 519 -4.86 46.09 8.83
N THR A 520 -3.95 46.11 9.78
CA THR A 520 -2.51 45.93 9.55
C THR A 520 -2.22 44.56 8.93
N LEU A 521 -2.75 43.48 9.53
CA LEU A 521 -2.48 42.14 9.04
C LEU A 521 -3.20 41.83 7.72
N ALA A 522 -4.41 42.38 7.51
CA ALA A 522 -5.13 42.20 6.23
C ALA A 522 -4.40 42.88 5.08
N LEU A 523 -3.84 44.10 5.31
CA LEU A 523 -3.04 44.77 4.31
C LEU A 523 -1.71 44.06 4.06
N LYS A 524 -0.99 43.63 5.10
CA LYS A 524 0.20 42.76 4.93
C LYS A 524 -0.08 41.54 4.04
N LEU A 525 -1.19 40.86 4.29
CA LEU A 525 -1.58 39.67 3.50
C LEU A 525 -1.93 40.08 2.07
N PHE A 526 -2.70 41.15 1.85
CA PHE A 526 -3.07 41.66 0.56
C PHE A 526 -1.86 42.08 -0.27
N ASP A 527 -0.95 42.89 0.32
CA ASP A 527 0.29 43.33 -0.33
C ASP A 527 1.13 42.13 -0.78
N LYS A 528 1.14 41.04 0.03
CA LYS A 528 1.85 39.82 -0.33
C LYS A 528 1.26 39.12 -1.54
N PHE A 529 -0.07 39.17 -1.72
CA PHE A 529 -0.73 38.73 -2.94
C PHE A 529 -0.36 39.62 -4.13
N GLU A 530 -0.40 40.94 -3.99
CA GLU A 530 -0.05 41.88 -5.06
C GLU A 530 1.42 41.73 -5.52
N GLU A 531 2.34 41.51 -4.59
CA GLU A 531 3.77 41.33 -4.88
C GLU A 531 4.08 40.05 -5.68
N ASN A 532 3.39 38.94 -5.42
CA ASN A 532 3.80 37.63 -5.91
C ASN A 532 2.81 37.01 -6.91
N SER A 533 1.56 37.49 -6.96
CA SER A 533 0.55 36.94 -7.87
C SER A 533 0.84 37.26 -9.33
N GLY A 534 0.42 36.34 -10.21
CA GLY A 534 0.40 36.50 -11.65
C GLY A 534 -0.87 35.88 -12.23
N ASP A 535 -1.10 36.04 -13.51
CA ASP A 535 -2.30 35.52 -14.19
C ASP A 535 -2.43 34.00 -14.05
N ASP A 536 -1.29 33.28 -14.19
CA ASP A 536 -1.24 31.82 -14.07
C ASP A 536 -1.03 31.32 -12.63
N TRP A 537 -0.70 32.23 -11.69
CA TRP A 537 -0.37 31.89 -10.32
C TRP A 537 -0.89 32.97 -9.34
N PRO A 538 -2.20 33.09 -9.12
CA PRO A 538 -2.79 34.10 -8.23
C PRO A 538 -2.61 33.72 -6.74
N TRP A 539 -1.36 33.61 -6.31
CA TRP A 539 -0.97 33.12 -4.99
C TRP A 539 0.19 33.93 -4.39
N PRO A 540 0.19 34.18 -3.06
CA PRO A 540 1.18 35.08 -2.44
C PRO A 540 2.56 34.44 -2.21
N GLU A 541 2.70 33.12 -2.44
CA GLU A 541 3.94 32.38 -2.21
C GLU A 541 4.33 31.60 -3.48
N ASN A 542 5.61 31.23 -3.62
CA ASN A 542 6.08 30.42 -4.76
C ASN A 542 5.79 28.91 -4.59
N CYS A 543 5.07 28.54 -3.55
CA CYS A 543 4.73 27.16 -3.26
C CYS A 543 3.39 27.10 -2.50
N LEU A 544 2.51 26.21 -2.91
CA LEU A 544 1.36 25.79 -2.13
C LEU A 544 1.80 24.71 -1.15
N THR A 545 1.46 24.87 0.14
CA THR A 545 1.82 23.94 1.20
C THR A 545 0.59 23.43 1.95
N TYR A 546 0.40 23.75 3.22
CA TYR A 546 -0.72 23.29 4.06
C TYR A 546 -1.71 24.42 4.36
N ALA A 547 -2.95 24.08 4.69
CA ALA A 547 -4.02 25.00 5.10
C ALA A 547 -4.17 26.20 4.14
N ASN A 548 -3.97 25.96 2.84
CA ASN A 548 -3.94 27.03 1.83
C ASN A 548 -5.24 27.82 1.80
N GLY A 549 -6.39 27.17 1.98
CA GLY A 549 -7.70 27.83 2.03
C GLY A 549 -7.82 28.94 3.08
N LYS A 550 -6.96 28.97 4.11
CA LYS A 550 -7.03 30.01 5.16
C LYS A 550 -6.59 31.39 4.68
N LEU A 551 -5.74 31.47 3.66
CA LEU A 551 -5.30 32.76 3.11
C LEU A 551 -6.45 33.50 2.41
N PRO A 552 -7.14 32.92 1.40
CA PRO A 552 -8.33 33.54 0.83
C PRO A 552 -9.46 33.73 1.83
N HIS A 553 -9.66 32.79 2.78
CA HIS A 553 -10.64 32.95 3.85
C HIS A 553 -10.43 34.22 4.65
N ALA A 554 -9.20 34.51 5.08
CA ALA A 554 -8.85 35.71 5.83
C ALA A 554 -9.07 37.01 5.01
N LEU A 555 -8.77 37.00 3.70
CA LEU A 555 -9.04 38.14 2.83
C LEU A 555 -10.54 38.42 2.68
N LEU A 556 -11.35 37.37 2.52
CA LEU A 556 -12.82 37.48 2.41
C LEU A 556 -13.43 38.09 3.70
N LEU A 557 -13.06 37.55 4.86
CA LEU A 557 -13.50 38.06 6.16
C LEU A 557 -13.13 39.53 6.37
N SER A 558 -11.85 39.85 6.07
CA SER A 558 -11.32 41.21 6.24
C SER A 558 -11.94 42.19 5.25
N GLY A 559 -12.04 41.79 3.99
CA GLY A 559 -12.65 42.59 2.92
C GLY A 559 -14.11 42.94 3.20
N GLN A 560 -14.91 42.00 3.67
CA GLN A 560 -16.28 42.24 4.08
C GLN A 560 -16.38 43.18 5.26
N SER A 561 -15.59 42.95 6.34
CA SER A 561 -15.61 43.73 7.55
C SER A 561 -15.07 45.17 7.37
N MET A 562 -14.13 45.38 6.44
CA MET A 562 -13.50 46.66 6.13
C MET A 562 -14.15 47.34 4.90
N GLN A 563 -15.14 46.72 4.26
CA GLN A 563 -15.80 47.18 3.02
C GLN A 563 -14.77 47.44 1.90
N ARG A 564 -13.77 46.55 1.76
CA ARG A 564 -12.70 46.59 0.76
C ARG A 564 -12.99 45.54 -0.33
N GLY A 565 -13.48 46.00 -1.47
CA GLY A 565 -13.83 45.15 -2.62
C GLY A 565 -12.62 44.47 -3.25
N ASP A 566 -11.46 45.12 -3.24
CA ASP A 566 -10.20 44.58 -3.76
C ASP A 566 -9.71 43.33 -2.97
N LEU A 567 -9.84 43.32 -1.63
CA LEU A 567 -9.54 42.17 -0.81
C LEU A 567 -10.49 41.00 -1.13
N ILE A 568 -11.79 41.32 -1.32
CA ILE A 568 -12.79 40.31 -1.68
C ILE A 568 -12.47 39.69 -3.05
N GLU A 569 -12.18 40.53 -4.07
CA GLU A 569 -11.85 40.07 -5.42
C GLU A 569 -10.62 39.18 -5.43
N THR A 570 -9.55 39.58 -4.75
CA THR A 570 -8.32 38.79 -4.61
C THR A 570 -8.57 37.47 -3.88
N GLY A 571 -9.36 37.49 -2.82
CA GLY A 571 -9.77 36.30 -2.07
C GLY A 571 -10.55 35.32 -2.93
N LEU A 572 -11.55 35.80 -3.69
CA LEU A 572 -12.37 34.94 -4.57
C LEU A 572 -11.52 34.35 -5.73
N ARG A 573 -10.72 35.20 -6.41
CA ARG A 573 -9.86 34.76 -7.53
C ARG A 573 -8.87 33.68 -7.08
N SER A 574 -8.22 33.89 -5.95
CA SER A 574 -7.27 32.93 -5.42
C SER A 574 -7.94 31.62 -4.95
N LEU A 575 -9.15 31.71 -4.36
CA LEU A 575 -9.92 30.52 -3.94
C LEU A 575 -10.39 29.69 -5.14
N GLU A 576 -10.91 30.33 -6.19
CA GLU A 576 -11.32 29.65 -7.43
C GLU A 576 -10.17 28.88 -8.06
N TRP A 577 -9.02 29.55 -8.19
CA TRP A 577 -7.81 28.93 -8.73
C TRP A 577 -7.31 27.78 -7.84
N LEU A 578 -7.32 27.96 -6.53
CA LEU A 578 -6.90 26.93 -5.57
C LEU A 578 -7.78 25.68 -5.65
N LEU A 579 -9.09 25.84 -5.80
CA LEU A 579 -10.04 24.73 -5.99
C LEU A 579 -9.81 24.01 -7.32
N GLN A 580 -9.51 24.76 -8.39
CA GLN A 580 -9.17 24.20 -9.70
C GLN A 580 -7.85 23.41 -9.63
N ALA A 581 -6.81 23.96 -9.00
CA ALA A 581 -5.51 23.30 -8.80
C ALA A 581 -5.63 22.00 -7.98
N GLN A 582 -6.64 21.91 -7.10
CA GLN A 582 -6.93 20.75 -6.27
C GLN A 582 -8.14 19.94 -6.76
N THR A 583 -8.40 19.97 -8.06
CA THR A 583 -9.36 19.10 -8.71
C THR A 583 -8.62 17.94 -9.39
N GLY A 584 -8.97 16.73 -8.97
CA GLY A 584 -8.43 15.47 -9.50
C GLY A 584 -9.23 14.94 -10.69
N ARG A 585 -9.01 13.68 -11.02
CA ARG A 585 -9.76 12.98 -12.08
C ARG A 585 -11.25 12.94 -11.68
N ASP A 586 -12.12 12.98 -12.68
CA ASP A 586 -13.58 12.91 -12.50
C ASP A 586 -14.18 14.05 -11.62
N GLY A 587 -13.42 15.14 -11.41
CA GLY A 587 -13.89 16.30 -10.66
C GLY A 587 -13.86 16.14 -9.15
N VAL A 588 -13.28 15.07 -8.60
CA VAL A 588 -13.14 14.89 -7.16
C VAL A 588 -12.16 15.89 -6.56
N PHE A 589 -12.30 16.18 -5.28
CA PHE A 589 -11.33 16.97 -4.57
C PHE A 589 -10.06 16.13 -4.31
N SER A 590 -8.91 16.66 -4.72
CA SER A 590 -7.59 16.03 -4.63
C SER A 590 -6.62 17.04 -4.03
N PRO A 591 -6.45 17.04 -2.70
CA PRO A 591 -5.54 17.94 -2.00
C PRO A 591 -4.10 17.83 -2.49
N ILE A 592 -3.34 18.90 -2.29
CA ILE A 592 -1.90 18.89 -2.56
C ILE A 592 -1.21 17.99 -1.54
N GLY A 593 -0.43 17.02 -2.03
CA GLY A 593 0.35 16.12 -1.20
C GLY A 593 1.57 16.80 -0.57
N ASN A 594 1.91 16.43 0.67
CA ASN A 594 3.03 17.05 1.39
C ASN A 594 4.42 16.51 0.95
N ARG A 595 4.48 15.41 0.18
CA ARG A 595 5.73 14.91 -0.42
C ARG A 595 6.13 15.71 -1.66
N GLY A 596 6.46 16.96 -1.48
CA GLY A 596 6.94 17.83 -2.57
C GLY A 596 6.09 19.07 -2.80
N TRP A 597 4.88 19.13 -2.25
CA TRP A 597 3.98 20.27 -2.35
C TRP A 597 3.61 20.63 -3.80
N PHE A 598 3.27 21.88 -4.08
CA PHE A 598 3.08 22.38 -5.42
C PHE A 598 3.85 23.68 -5.60
N LYS A 599 5.01 23.60 -6.26
CA LYS A 599 5.87 24.74 -6.55
C LYS A 599 5.43 25.43 -7.84
N ARG A 600 5.55 26.75 -7.91
CA ARG A 600 5.24 27.54 -9.11
C ARG A 600 6.03 27.03 -10.31
N GLY A 601 5.33 26.72 -11.40
CA GLY A 601 5.92 26.14 -12.62
C GLY A 601 6.28 24.64 -12.52
N GLY A 602 6.01 23.98 -11.37
CA GLY A 602 6.22 22.56 -11.15
C GLY A 602 4.95 21.74 -11.32
N GLN A 603 5.02 20.46 -10.93
CA GLN A 603 3.86 19.57 -10.85
C GLN A 603 3.35 19.49 -9.41
N LYS A 604 2.03 19.36 -9.27
CA LYS A 604 1.37 19.14 -8.00
C LYS A 604 1.72 17.74 -7.46
N SER A 605 2.17 17.65 -6.21
CA SER A 605 2.27 16.35 -5.52
C SER A 605 0.87 15.78 -5.29
N SER A 606 0.65 14.53 -5.71
CA SER A 606 -0.65 13.86 -5.62
C SER A 606 -0.90 13.20 -4.27
N PHE A 607 0.14 12.87 -3.50
CA PHE A 607 0.03 12.11 -2.26
C PHE A 607 0.92 12.68 -1.16
N ASP A 608 0.82 12.21 -0.12
CA ASP A 608 0.38 12.33 1.27
C ASP A 608 -0.56 13.53 1.47
N GLN A 609 -1.80 13.35 1.05
CA GLN A 609 -2.86 14.35 1.23
C GLN A 609 -3.29 14.39 2.70
N GLN A 610 -3.53 15.60 3.22
CA GLN A 610 -3.82 15.81 4.64
C GLN A 610 -5.22 16.42 4.89
N PRO A 611 -5.94 15.97 5.92
CA PRO A 611 -7.27 16.46 6.33
C PRO A 611 -7.35 17.96 6.53
N ILE A 612 -6.27 18.60 7.01
CA ILE A 612 -6.23 20.04 7.27
C ILE A 612 -6.49 20.89 6.03
N GLU A 613 -6.11 20.41 4.85
CA GLU A 613 -6.33 21.13 3.59
C GLU A 613 -7.82 21.12 3.20
N ALA A 614 -8.47 19.97 3.35
CA ALA A 614 -9.91 19.84 3.09
C ALA A 614 -10.72 20.77 4.02
N HIS A 615 -10.38 20.79 5.32
CA HIS A 615 -11.02 21.69 6.29
C HIS A 615 -10.82 23.17 5.92
N ALA A 616 -9.61 23.58 5.59
CA ALA A 616 -9.31 24.99 5.26
C ALA A 616 -10.15 25.47 4.06
N LEU A 617 -10.37 24.59 3.06
CA LEU A 617 -11.20 24.92 1.90
C LEU A 617 -12.70 24.88 2.20
N VAL A 618 -13.17 23.99 3.08
CA VAL A 618 -14.58 24.04 3.55
C VAL A 618 -14.87 25.42 4.14
N ASP A 619 -14.05 25.90 5.06
CA ASP A 619 -14.23 27.22 5.69
C ASP A 619 -14.18 28.36 4.67
N ALA A 620 -13.19 28.35 3.77
CA ALA A 620 -13.03 29.38 2.75
C ALA A 620 -14.24 29.44 1.78
N CYS A 621 -14.75 28.29 1.36
CA CYS A 621 -15.94 28.22 0.50
C CYS A 621 -17.19 28.73 1.22
N LEU A 622 -17.38 28.38 2.49
CA LEU A 622 -18.53 28.87 3.25
C LEU A 622 -18.47 30.39 3.45
N GLU A 623 -17.28 30.94 3.64
CA GLU A 623 -17.11 32.39 3.73
C GLU A 623 -17.34 33.07 2.36
N ALA A 624 -16.86 32.50 1.27
CA ALA A 624 -17.15 32.98 -0.08
C ALA A 624 -18.66 33.02 -0.36
N ARG A 625 -19.41 32.01 0.12
CA ARG A 625 -20.89 32.03 0.07
C ARG A 625 -21.48 33.18 0.89
N ASN A 626 -20.97 33.44 2.09
CA ASN A 626 -21.45 34.53 2.94
C ASN A 626 -21.24 35.90 2.27
N VAL A 627 -20.12 36.08 1.59
CA VAL A 627 -19.76 37.34 0.90
C VAL A 627 -20.55 37.52 -0.41
N THR A 628 -20.76 36.46 -1.18
CA THR A 628 -21.32 36.55 -2.55
C THR A 628 -22.80 36.18 -2.64
N GLY A 629 -23.32 35.42 -1.69
CA GLY A 629 -24.66 34.83 -1.76
C GLY A 629 -24.79 33.68 -2.78
N ASP A 630 -23.71 33.24 -3.42
CA ASP A 630 -23.74 32.21 -4.46
C ASP A 630 -23.65 30.80 -3.86
N GLU A 631 -24.69 30.00 -4.05
CA GLU A 631 -24.79 28.62 -3.56
C GLU A 631 -23.79 27.65 -4.23
N ARG A 632 -23.09 28.06 -5.31
CA ARG A 632 -21.98 27.26 -5.86
C ARG A 632 -20.93 26.93 -4.82
N TRP A 633 -20.66 27.86 -3.91
CA TRP A 633 -19.66 27.71 -2.86
C TRP A 633 -20.04 26.65 -1.82
N VAL A 634 -21.34 26.47 -1.57
CA VAL A 634 -21.80 25.34 -0.73
C VAL A 634 -21.55 24.00 -1.41
N ARG A 635 -21.70 23.94 -2.74
CA ARG A 635 -21.37 22.72 -3.50
C ARG A 635 -19.88 22.41 -3.44
N GLU A 636 -19.03 23.43 -3.58
CA GLU A 636 -17.57 23.28 -3.44
C GLU A 636 -17.16 22.87 -2.01
N ALA A 637 -17.72 23.50 -0.97
CA ALA A 637 -17.51 23.09 0.41
C ALA A 637 -17.87 21.61 0.63
N ARG A 638 -19.02 21.16 0.09
CA ARG A 638 -19.43 19.75 0.16
C ARG A 638 -18.52 18.84 -0.66
N ARG A 639 -17.98 19.30 -1.79
CA ARG A 639 -17.00 18.54 -2.58
C ARG A 639 -15.72 18.29 -1.77
N CYS A 640 -15.19 19.32 -1.12
CA CYS A 640 -14.04 19.20 -0.22
C CYS A 640 -14.34 18.30 0.99
N PHE A 641 -15.51 18.44 1.60
CA PHE A 641 -15.94 17.60 2.72
C PHE A 641 -16.13 16.13 2.34
N ASN A 642 -16.64 15.84 1.16
CA ASN A 642 -16.84 14.48 0.70
C ASN A 642 -15.53 13.68 0.53
N TRP A 643 -14.38 14.35 0.49
CA TRP A 643 -13.06 13.71 0.53
C TRP A 643 -12.89 12.86 1.78
N PHE A 644 -13.36 13.32 2.94
CA PHE A 644 -13.36 12.53 4.18
C PHE A 644 -14.24 11.27 4.09
N LEU A 645 -15.27 11.31 3.28
CA LEU A 645 -16.25 10.24 3.12
C LEU A 645 -15.91 9.26 1.99
N GLY A 646 -14.70 9.38 1.40
CA GLY A 646 -14.21 8.49 0.36
C GLY A 646 -14.45 8.96 -1.07
N LYS A 647 -14.95 10.19 -1.31
CA LYS A 647 -14.95 10.80 -2.64
C LYS A 647 -13.60 11.50 -2.89
N ASN A 648 -12.55 10.70 -2.99
CA ASN A 648 -11.16 11.10 -3.12
C ASN A 648 -10.45 10.21 -4.15
N ASP A 649 -9.14 10.41 -4.37
CA ASP A 649 -8.36 9.73 -5.40
C ASP A 649 -8.30 8.19 -5.25
N LEU A 650 -8.57 7.63 -4.07
CA LEU A 650 -8.56 6.20 -3.80
C LEU A 650 -9.94 5.60 -3.49
N GLU A 651 -11.01 6.41 -3.51
CA GLU A 651 -12.37 6.02 -3.13
C GLU A 651 -12.45 5.40 -1.70
N GLU A 652 -11.53 5.76 -0.80
CA GLU A 652 -11.50 5.27 0.59
C GLU A 652 -11.89 6.35 1.59
N PRO A 653 -12.79 6.05 2.57
CA PRO A 653 -13.13 7.00 3.61
C PRO A 653 -11.98 7.18 4.61
N LEU A 654 -11.71 8.44 4.97
CA LEU A 654 -10.82 8.78 6.08
C LEU A 654 -11.58 8.85 7.41
N TYR A 655 -12.87 9.22 7.37
CA TYR A 655 -13.72 9.19 8.55
C TYR A 655 -13.95 7.73 9.00
N ASP A 656 -13.67 7.45 10.25
CA ASP A 656 -13.97 6.16 10.86
C ASP A 656 -15.36 6.17 11.50
N TYR A 657 -16.30 5.44 10.89
CA TYR A 657 -17.68 5.36 11.37
C TYR A 657 -17.81 4.64 12.72
N GLN A 658 -16.80 3.86 13.13
CA GLN A 658 -16.81 3.13 14.40
C GLN A 658 -16.37 4.02 15.54
N THR A 659 -15.21 4.68 15.41
CA THR A 659 -14.63 5.52 16.46
C THR A 659 -15.21 6.93 16.47
N GLY A 660 -15.58 7.48 15.33
CA GLY A 660 -15.91 8.89 15.15
C GLY A 660 -14.66 9.75 14.87
N GLY A 661 -13.47 9.15 14.79
CA GLY A 661 -12.21 9.81 14.46
C GLY A 661 -11.97 9.97 12.97
N CYS A 662 -10.83 10.52 12.62
CA CYS A 662 -10.40 10.68 11.23
C CYS A 662 -8.94 10.24 11.08
N ARG A 663 -8.67 9.50 10.04
CA ARG A 663 -7.34 8.99 9.67
C ARG A 663 -6.43 10.11 9.20
N ASP A 664 -5.11 9.95 9.44
CA ASP A 664 -4.11 11.05 9.32
C ASP A 664 -3.84 11.51 7.89
N GLY A 665 -4.28 10.78 6.88
CA GLY A 665 -4.12 11.22 5.50
C GLY A 665 -4.27 10.11 4.47
N LEU A 666 -4.11 10.50 3.21
CA LEU A 666 -4.21 9.64 2.05
C LEU A 666 -2.85 9.55 1.36
N SER A 667 -2.21 8.38 1.43
CA SER A 667 -0.97 8.07 0.72
C SER A 667 -1.24 7.31 -0.58
N ALA A 668 -0.22 7.10 -1.38
CA ALA A 668 -0.34 6.30 -2.60
C ALA A 668 -0.66 4.82 -2.33
N GLU A 669 -0.31 4.33 -1.14
CA GLU A 669 -0.53 2.97 -0.67
C GLU A 669 -1.90 2.79 0.00
N GLY A 670 -2.64 3.87 0.22
CA GLY A 670 -3.95 3.86 0.89
C GLY A 670 -4.06 4.87 2.01
N VAL A 671 -5.10 4.73 2.81
CA VAL A 671 -5.37 5.62 3.95
C VAL A 671 -4.40 5.29 5.09
N ASN A 672 -3.75 6.31 5.64
CA ASN A 672 -2.95 6.17 6.87
C ASN A 672 -3.86 5.69 8.01
N GLN A 673 -3.48 4.62 8.69
CA GLN A 673 -4.35 3.97 9.68
C GLN A 673 -4.36 4.63 11.05
N ASN A 674 -3.49 5.62 11.29
CA ASN A 674 -3.49 6.39 12.53
C ASN A 674 -4.59 7.45 12.51
N GLU A 675 -5.13 7.78 13.67
CA GLU A 675 -6.17 8.79 13.89
C GLU A 675 -5.65 9.85 14.88
N GLY A 676 -4.80 10.74 14.40
CA GLY A 676 -4.25 11.83 15.22
C GLY A 676 -5.27 12.94 15.52
N ALA A 677 -4.90 13.82 16.45
CA ALA A 677 -5.75 14.94 16.85
C ALA A 677 -6.00 15.90 15.68
N GLU A 678 -4.98 16.30 14.94
CA GLU A 678 -5.12 17.25 13.82
C GLU A 678 -6.16 16.77 12.80
N SER A 679 -6.09 15.52 12.41
CA SER A 679 -6.98 14.91 11.40
C SER A 679 -8.40 14.81 11.90
N THR A 680 -8.58 14.34 13.13
CA THR A 680 -9.89 14.26 13.79
C THR A 680 -10.52 15.64 13.97
N LEU A 681 -9.73 16.65 14.37
CA LEU A 681 -10.20 18.01 14.54
C LEU A 681 -10.55 18.67 13.19
N ALA A 682 -9.78 18.43 12.14
CA ALA A 682 -10.09 18.90 10.79
C ALA A 682 -11.43 18.34 10.27
N TRP A 683 -11.68 17.05 10.52
CA TRP A 683 -12.96 16.39 10.23
C TRP A 683 -14.11 17.04 11.00
N LEU A 684 -13.96 17.14 12.33
CA LEU A 684 -15.02 17.66 13.21
C LEU A 684 -15.35 19.13 12.91
N LEU A 685 -14.36 19.98 12.68
CA LEU A 685 -14.55 21.38 12.29
C LEU A 685 -15.31 21.49 10.95
N SER A 686 -14.94 20.68 9.96
CA SER A 686 -15.62 20.65 8.65
C SER A 686 -17.08 20.19 8.77
N LEU A 687 -17.33 19.17 9.58
CA LEU A 687 -18.69 18.66 9.85
C LEU A 687 -19.55 19.73 10.55
N LEU A 688 -19.02 20.36 11.59
CA LEU A 688 -19.70 21.41 12.36
C LEU A 688 -19.99 22.65 11.51
N ALA A 689 -19.05 23.06 10.64
CA ALA A 689 -19.24 24.16 9.72
C ALA A 689 -20.40 23.89 8.74
N LEU A 690 -20.50 22.69 8.16
CA LEU A 690 -21.61 22.34 7.27
C LEU A 690 -22.94 22.13 8.01
N LYS A 691 -22.91 21.62 9.24
CA LYS A 691 -24.14 21.48 10.05
C LYS A 691 -24.74 22.83 10.44
N SER A 692 -23.91 23.87 10.61
CA SER A 692 -24.39 25.24 10.90
C SER A 692 -25.20 25.87 9.76
N LEU A 693 -25.14 25.32 8.53
CA LEU A 693 -25.96 25.74 7.40
C LEU A 693 -27.41 25.17 7.43
N GLN A 694 -27.64 24.11 8.20
CA GLN A 694 -28.97 23.53 8.32
C GLN A 694 -29.79 24.35 9.30
N PRO A 695 -31.05 24.69 8.99
CA PRO A 695 -31.92 25.31 9.99
C PRO A 695 -32.03 24.36 11.19
N ALA A 696 -32.04 24.94 12.41
CA ALA A 696 -32.26 24.16 13.61
C ALA A 696 -33.55 23.35 13.44
N PRO A 697 -33.62 22.05 13.84
CA PRO A 697 -34.83 21.31 13.82
C PRO A 697 -35.89 22.10 14.60
N GLU A 698 -37.04 22.41 13.97
CA GLU A 698 -38.17 23.01 14.64
C GLU A 698 -38.48 22.12 15.86
N GLU A 699 -38.38 22.72 17.06
CA GLU A 699 -38.90 22.08 18.27
C GLU A 699 -40.37 21.73 17.99
N SER A 700 -40.66 20.42 17.89
CA SER A 700 -42.01 19.93 17.79
C SER A 700 -42.76 20.52 18.98
N GLN A 701 -43.68 21.47 18.70
CA GLN A 701 -44.64 21.97 19.67
C GLN A 701 -45.36 20.75 20.26
N ILE A 702 -44.97 20.38 21.46
CA ILE A 702 -45.79 19.51 22.30
C ILE A 702 -47.03 20.36 22.64
N SER A 703 -48.07 20.16 21.88
CA SER A 703 -49.40 20.63 22.20
C SER A 703 -49.78 20.11 23.58
N GLU A 704 -49.75 21.00 24.59
CA GLU A 704 -50.41 20.75 25.87
C GLU A 704 -51.89 20.52 25.58
N ALA A 705 -52.30 19.26 25.60
CA ALA A 705 -53.70 18.91 25.68
C ALA A 705 -54.23 19.36 27.05
N VAL A 706 -54.92 20.50 27.04
CA VAL A 706 -55.75 20.99 28.16
C VAL A 706 -56.84 19.96 28.37
N ALA A 707 -56.82 19.26 29.52
CA ALA A 707 -57.91 18.44 29.98
C ALA A 707 -59.08 19.33 30.42
N PRO A 708 -60.35 19.01 30.11
CA PRO A 708 -61.50 19.80 30.52
C PRO A 708 -61.79 19.65 32.03
N PRO A 709 -62.30 20.67 32.72
CA PRO A 709 -62.62 20.64 34.14
C PRO A 709 -63.86 19.81 34.41
N VAL A 710 -63.85 19.02 35.48
CA VAL A 710 -65.00 18.54 36.24
C VAL A 710 -64.92 19.07 37.63
#